data_2ccc5059a860ded11ba743e031508f81
#
_entry.id   2ccc5059a860ded11ba743e031508f81
#
_cell.length_a   1.000
_cell.length_b   1.000
_cell.length_c   1.000
_cell.angle_alpha   90.00
_cell.angle_beta   90.00
_cell.angle_gamma   90.00
#
_symmetry.space_group_name_H-M   'P 1'
#
loop_
_entity.id
_entity.type
_entity.pdbx_description
1 polymer ?
#
loop_
_entity_poly.entity_id
_entity_poly.type
_entity_poly.pdbx_seq_one_letter_code
_entity_poly.pdbx_strand_id
1 'polypeptide(L)'
;LFFTNTRDEAEYLGTILKNQSDIKVDVHHGSLSKEMREETEHTLRSGMAGIVVCTSSLELGLDIGSVDLVIHYGSPRQVSKLMQRIGRSRHNQRSFAKGLIVTNNPDDEIESLAIIHRMKKTSIEEQRIHEGALDVMAHHLVGLAMQSRDPVNVDHAYEIVTRAYPFRNISLFDVESCLEILAGNNVIRYEREARTYTRKIKAYKYYFENVSMIPFVLKFEVIDSISKRRIGTLDQQFVGDYGEKGNVFVLKGSQWRILSVDEARLVVNVEPLRGAAINIPYWVGEMIPVDFKTAEEVGVVRNQAVNGRIKLSTPIMENTMKMLKAIPDSKNIVVESYALRNLLVMHCVFGSKVNNTIASLLSTILSSQIGYVVESRSDAYRIMFTSSARITQGRIESALRDVYDLEPVLIAALTGTHNINWKVWMVAKRFGMISKEAVYDKKVARMIYDRYSKTPVSAESIRELVHDKYDIPQTQQVLDGIKQGKIMIHWNEVNEFSDLAKPIIEHSAKMAGAMPLSVEKGVIELVKERLEKTKHRLVCIRCGKWERVMETKDVPEEISCPNCRSRLVSATFWSDDEMSRIIRNRLAGGKLTPEQNHKFERAWKVASLVNNFGRTALIVLSGHGVGADTAARILRNYIDEEHVYRSIYEAEKQYVITRGFWSD
;
A
#
# COMPACT_ATOMS: atom_id res chain seq x y z
N LEU A 1 -24.21 -11.39 -5.85
CA LEU A 1 -22.91 -10.98 -5.36
C LEU A 1 -22.19 -10.10 -6.37
N PHE A 2 -21.58 -9.02 -5.91
CA PHE A 2 -20.66 -8.20 -6.69
C PHE A 2 -19.23 -8.43 -6.22
N PHE A 3 -18.39 -9.01 -7.07
CA PHE A 3 -16.98 -9.18 -6.79
C PHE A 3 -16.16 -8.01 -7.34
N THR A 4 -15.28 -7.48 -6.53
CA THR A 4 -14.25 -6.50 -6.91
C THR A 4 -12.85 -7.08 -6.66
N ASN A 5 -11.82 -6.46 -7.24
CA ASN A 5 -10.44 -6.92 -7.03
C ASN A 5 -9.80 -6.29 -5.79
N THR A 6 -10.28 -5.11 -5.37
CA THR A 6 -9.72 -4.37 -4.23
C THR A 6 -10.79 -4.03 -3.20
N ARG A 7 -10.36 -3.78 -1.96
CA ARG A 7 -11.24 -3.36 -0.85
C ARG A 7 -11.84 -1.99 -1.10
N ASP A 8 -11.05 -1.09 -1.67
CA ASP A 8 -11.49 0.28 -1.97
C ASP A 8 -12.58 0.30 -3.05
N GLU A 9 -12.44 -0.54 -4.08
CA GLU A 9 -13.52 -0.73 -5.06
C GLU A 9 -14.79 -1.29 -4.41
N ALA A 10 -14.65 -2.23 -3.45
CA ALA A 10 -15.81 -2.78 -2.74
C ALA A 10 -16.54 -1.72 -1.90
N GLU A 11 -15.80 -0.89 -1.18
CA GLU A 11 -16.38 0.21 -0.40
C GLU A 11 -17.01 1.29 -1.30
N TYR A 12 -16.32 1.67 -2.39
CA TYR A 12 -16.82 2.64 -3.36
C TYR A 12 -18.10 2.18 -4.01
N LEU A 13 -18.11 0.96 -4.58
CA LEU A 13 -19.27 0.38 -5.24
C LEU A 13 -20.42 0.16 -4.23
N GLY A 14 -20.12 -0.31 -3.03
CA GLY A 14 -21.07 -0.46 -1.95
C GLY A 14 -21.76 0.85 -1.58
N THR A 15 -21.00 1.94 -1.54
CA THR A 15 -21.54 3.29 -1.26
C THR A 15 -22.46 3.79 -2.38
N ILE A 16 -22.05 3.62 -3.64
CA ILE A 16 -22.87 4.02 -4.79
C ILE A 16 -24.19 3.23 -4.80
N LEU A 17 -24.12 1.91 -4.67
CA LEU A 17 -25.31 1.05 -4.71
C LEU A 17 -26.27 1.34 -3.54
N LYS A 18 -25.77 1.63 -2.34
CA LYS A 18 -26.59 2.08 -1.21
C LYS A 18 -27.35 3.37 -1.48
N ASN A 19 -26.73 4.29 -2.20
CA ASN A 19 -27.34 5.61 -2.49
C ASN A 19 -28.31 5.58 -3.69
N GLN A 20 -28.21 4.58 -4.56
CA GLN A 20 -28.98 4.50 -5.80
C GLN A 20 -30.03 3.38 -5.83
N SER A 21 -30.12 2.57 -4.77
CA SER A 21 -30.98 1.39 -4.71
C SER A 21 -31.72 1.33 -3.39
N ASP A 22 -33.00 0.97 -3.43
CA ASP A 22 -33.81 0.64 -2.25
C ASP A 22 -33.52 -0.77 -1.69
N ILE A 23 -32.65 -1.52 -2.37
CA ILE A 23 -32.26 -2.87 -1.96
C ILE A 23 -31.19 -2.78 -0.87
N LYS A 24 -31.28 -3.62 0.16
CA LYS A 24 -30.22 -3.71 1.17
C LYS A 24 -28.88 -4.08 0.52
N VAL A 25 -27.86 -3.25 0.74
CA VAL A 25 -26.49 -3.45 0.25
C VAL A 25 -25.55 -3.63 1.41
N ASP A 26 -24.88 -4.76 1.47
CA ASP A 26 -23.83 -5.07 2.44
C ASP A 26 -22.46 -5.13 1.76
N VAL A 27 -21.39 -4.86 2.50
CA VAL A 27 -19.99 -4.95 2.03
C VAL A 27 -19.27 -6.01 2.83
N HIS A 28 -18.41 -6.84 2.16
CA HIS A 28 -17.66 -7.90 2.82
C HIS A 28 -16.21 -7.99 2.33
N HIS A 29 -15.25 -7.65 3.20
CA HIS A 29 -13.82 -7.82 2.93
C HIS A 29 -13.01 -8.00 4.22
N GLY A 30 -11.77 -8.47 4.09
CA GLY A 30 -10.91 -8.85 5.21
C GLY A 30 -10.50 -7.74 6.19
N SER A 31 -10.76 -6.44 5.87
CA SER A 31 -10.46 -5.32 6.78
C SER A 31 -11.65 -4.91 7.65
N LEU A 32 -12.83 -5.49 7.44
CA LEU A 32 -13.97 -5.29 8.32
C LEU A 32 -13.80 -6.05 9.64
N SER A 33 -14.50 -5.60 10.68
CA SER A 33 -14.52 -6.33 11.96
C SER A 33 -15.10 -7.74 11.78
N LYS A 34 -14.77 -8.64 12.71
CA LYS A 34 -15.25 -10.01 12.66
C LYS A 34 -16.78 -10.06 12.72
N GLU A 35 -17.37 -9.25 13.59
CA GLU A 35 -18.81 -9.17 13.82
C GLU A 35 -19.56 -8.74 12.55
N MET A 36 -19.09 -7.70 11.86
CA MET A 36 -19.67 -7.24 10.58
C MET A 36 -19.61 -8.30 9.49
N ARG A 37 -18.50 -9.05 9.42
CA ARG A 37 -18.36 -10.13 8.44
C ARG A 37 -19.33 -11.28 8.74
N GLU A 38 -19.41 -11.72 9.98
CA GLU A 38 -20.32 -12.78 10.41
C GLU A 38 -21.80 -12.39 10.21
N GLU A 39 -22.17 -11.13 10.42
CA GLU A 39 -23.51 -10.61 10.14
C GLU A 39 -23.83 -10.70 8.64
N THR A 40 -22.94 -10.24 7.77
CA THR A 40 -23.14 -10.33 6.32
C THR A 40 -23.23 -11.79 5.85
N GLU A 41 -22.38 -12.68 6.38
CA GLU A 41 -22.44 -14.10 6.08
C GLU A 41 -23.77 -14.75 6.54
N HIS A 42 -24.27 -14.36 7.71
CA HIS A 42 -25.56 -14.83 8.22
C HIS A 42 -26.73 -14.36 7.35
N THR A 43 -26.74 -13.10 6.93
CA THR A 43 -27.78 -12.56 6.03
C THR A 43 -27.77 -13.23 4.66
N LEU A 44 -26.59 -13.59 4.15
CA LEU A 44 -26.46 -14.39 2.90
C LEU A 44 -27.05 -15.79 3.09
N ARG A 45 -26.68 -16.53 4.13
CA ARG A 45 -27.19 -17.90 4.40
C ARG A 45 -28.70 -17.96 4.61
N SER A 46 -29.25 -16.94 5.25
CA SER A 46 -30.70 -16.86 5.52
C SER A 46 -31.51 -16.40 4.30
N GLY A 47 -30.87 -16.05 3.18
CA GLY A 47 -31.54 -15.53 1.99
C GLY A 47 -32.11 -14.12 2.14
N MET A 48 -31.75 -13.40 3.21
CA MET A 48 -32.21 -12.03 3.48
C MET A 48 -31.30 -10.95 2.86
N ALA A 49 -30.16 -11.33 2.28
CA ALA A 49 -29.27 -10.40 1.62
C ALA A 49 -29.83 -9.98 0.26
N GLY A 50 -29.87 -8.67 -0.01
CA GLY A 50 -30.22 -8.15 -1.32
C GLY A 50 -29.00 -8.14 -2.23
N ILE A 51 -28.06 -7.25 -1.97
CA ILE A 51 -26.78 -7.10 -2.69
C ILE A 51 -25.63 -7.21 -1.69
N VAL A 52 -24.62 -8.02 -2.01
CA VAL A 52 -23.36 -8.04 -1.25
C VAL A 52 -22.21 -7.72 -2.19
N VAL A 53 -21.46 -6.65 -1.87
CA VAL A 53 -20.23 -6.26 -2.57
C VAL A 53 -19.06 -6.85 -1.80
N CYS A 54 -18.21 -7.64 -2.46
CA CYS A 54 -17.15 -8.37 -1.78
C CYS A 54 -15.85 -8.45 -2.61
N THR A 55 -14.77 -8.74 -1.89
CA THR A 55 -13.48 -9.11 -2.50
C THR A 55 -13.33 -10.63 -2.53
N SER A 56 -12.11 -11.15 -2.60
CA SER A 56 -11.81 -12.59 -2.51
C SER A 56 -12.29 -13.26 -1.20
N SER A 57 -12.76 -12.51 -0.22
CA SER A 57 -13.20 -13.01 1.08
C SER A 57 -14.41 -13.96 1.02
N LEU A 58 -15.27 -13.86 -0.03
CA LEU A 58 -16.37 -14.78 -0.28
C LEU A 58 -16.12 -15.72 -1.47
N GLU A 59 -14.89 -15.78 -1.98
CA GLU A 59 -14.51 -16.58 -3.13
C GLU A 59 -14.42 -18.08 -2.81
N LEU A 60 -13.91 -18.44 -1.62
CA LEU A 60 -13.64 -19.83 -1.21
C LEU A 60 -14.15 -20.13 0.20
N GLY A 61 -14.43 -21.42 0.44
CA GLY A 61 -14.49 -22.02 1.78
C GLY A 61 -15.77 -21.81 2.59
N LEU A 62 -16.68 -20.96 2.17
CA LEU A 62 -17.93 -20.71 2.92
C LEU A 62 -19.13 -21.28 2.17
N ASP A 63 -19.98 -21.96 2.89
CA ASP A 63 -21.35 -22.22 2.46
C ASP A 63 -22.17 -20.96 2.73
N ILE A 64 -22.31 -20.13 1.69
CA ILE A 64 -23.00 -18.83 1.74
C ILE A 64 -24.47 -18.89 1.32
N GLY A 65 -25.00 -20.10 1.13
CA GLY A 65 -26.37 -20.28 0.66
C GLY A 65 -26.57 -19.99 -0.82
N SER A 66 -27.79 -19.65 -1.21
CA SER A 66 -28.19 -19.46 -2.60
C SER A 66 -27.85 -18.06 -3.11
N VAL A 67 -27.14 -17.99 -4.24
CA VAL A 67 -26.79 -16.76 -4.95
C VAL A 67 -27.37 -16.82 -6.36
N ASP A 68 -28.25 -15.90 -6.73
CA ASP A 68 -28.91 -15.90 -8.04
C ASP A 68 -28.00 -15.44 -9.16
N LEU A 69 -27.15 -14.45 -8.91
CA LEU A 69 -26.29 -13.84 -9.89
C LEU A 69 -24.98 -13.39 -9.26
N VAL A 70 -23.88 -13.66 -9.96
CA VAL A 70 -22.57 -13.10 -9.67
C VAL A 70 -22.25 -12.03 -10.71
N ILE A 71 -21.90 -10.83 -10.24
CA ILE A 71 -21.41 -9.73 -11.07
C ILE A 71 -19.96 -9.48 -10.70
N HIS A 72 -19.09 -9.42 -11.68
CA HIS A 72 -17.70 -9.04 -11.51
C HIS A 72 -17.49 -7.59 -11.99
N TYR A 73 -16.99 -6.73 -11.13
CA TYR A 73 -16.67 -5.34 -11.45
C TYR A 73 -15.18 -5.20 -11.78
N GLY A 74 -14.87 -4.80 -13.00
CA GLY A 74 -13.56 -4.88 -13.62
C GLY A 74 -13.22 -6.27 -14.17
N SER A 75 -12.03 -6.45 -14.72
CA SER A 75 -11.55 -7.76 -15.15
C SER A 75 -11.24 -8.69 -13.96
N PRO A 76 -11.59 -9.99 -14.03
CA PRO A 76 -11.25 -10.95 -12.97
C PRO A 76 -9.74 -11.29 -12.91
N ARG A 77 -8.94 -10.85 -13.85
CA ARG A 77 -7.48 -11.02 -13.95
C ARG A 77 -7.01 -12.46 -14.17
N GLN A 78 -7.77 -13.46 -13.73
CA GLN A 78 -7.45 -14.89 -13.84
C GLN A 78 -8.72 -15.70 -14.17
N VAL A 79 -8.54 -16.76 -14.96
CA VAL A 79 -9.62 -17.71 -15.31
C VAL A 79 -10.09 -18.45 -14.04
N SER A 80 -9.16 -18.91 -13.22
CA SER A 80 -9.45 -19.59 -11.95
C SER A 80 -10.31 -18.75 -11.02
N LYS A 81 -10.01 -17.45 -10.91
CA LYS A 81 -10.81 -16.48 -10.12
C LYS A 81 -12.22 -16.32 -10.68
N LEU A 82 -12.34 -16.14 -11.99
CA LEU A 82 -13.64 -16.04 -12.63
C LEU A 82 -14.48 -17.28 -12.37
N MET A 83 -13.90 -18.48 -12.55
CA MET A 83 -14.62 -19.75 -12.35
C MET A 83 -15.06 -19.93 -10.88
N GLN A 84 -14.19 -19.64 -9.91
CA GLN A 84 -14.49 -19.74 -8.49
C GLN A 84 -15.61 -18.78 -8.07
N ARG A 85 -15.56 -17.53 -8.56
CA ARG A 85 -16.57 -16.48 -8.26
C ARG A 85 -17.91 -16.79 -8.92
N ILE A 86 -17.95 -17.10 -10.21
CA ILE A 86 -19.19 -17.48 -10.91
C ILE A 86 -19.78 -18.76 -10.32
N GLY A 87 -18.93 -19.70 -9.87
CA GLY A 87 -19.38 -20.93 -9.20
C GLY A 87 -20.21 -20.70 -7.95
N ARG A 88 -20.20 -19.49 -7.35
CA ARG A 88 -21.07 -19.11 -6.24
C ARG A 88 -22.55 -18.94 -6.62
N SER A 89 -22.87 -18.70 -7.91
CA SER A 89 -24.24 -18.60 -8.41
C SER A 89 -24.88 -19.96 -8.74
N ARG A 90 -24.30 -21.07 -8.28
CA ARG A 90 -24.81 -22.42 -8.57
C ARG A 90 -25.64 -22.96 -7.41
N HIS A 91 -26.95 -23.05 -7.59
CA HIS A 91 -27.87 -23.54 -6.56
C HIS A 91 -28.00 -25.08 -6.51
N ASN A 92 -27.79 -25.76 -7.63
CA ASN A 92 -27.90 -27.22 -7.74
C ASN A 92 -26.87 -27.78 -8.73
N GLN A 93 -26.49 -29.06 -8.57
CA GLN A 93 -25.60 -29.73 -9.53
C GLN A 93 -26.08 -29.70 -10.98
N ARG A 94 -27.37 -29.49 -11.21
CA ARG A 94 -28.02 -29.45 -12.54
C ARG A 94 -28.21 -28.02 -13.09
N SER A 95 -27.90 -26.96 -12.33
CA SER A 95 -28.06 -25.58 -12.78
C SER A 95 -26.76 -25.01 -13.35
N PHE A 96 -26.86 -24.16 -14.38
CA PHE A 96 -25.71 -23.42 -14.90
C PHE A 96 -25.39 -22.22 -13.99
N ALA A 97 -24.12 -22.06 -13.68
CA ALA A 97 -23.66 -20.87 -12.99
C ALA A 97 -23.81 -19.63 -13.89
N LYS A 98 -24.37 -18.53 -13.35
CA LYS A 98 -24.58 -17.28 -14.06
C LYS A 98 -23.64 -16.20 -13.56
N GLY A 99 -22.92 -15.58 -14.49
CA GLY A 99 -22.01 -14.48 -14.18
C GLY A 99 -22.08 -13.38 -15.22
N LEU A 100 -21.88 -12.14 -14.78
CA LEU A 100 -21.77 -10.95 -15.59
C LEU A 100 -20.44 -10.25 -15.26
N ILE A 101 -19.75 -9.74 -16.27
CA ILE A 101 -18.56 -8.89 -16.07
C ILE A 101 -18.94 -7.49 -16.53
N VAL A 102 -18.75 -6.51 -15.65
CA VAL A 102 -18.90 -5.08 -15.92
C VAL A 102 -17.51 -4.48 -16.01
N THR A 103 -17.12 -4.03 -17.19
CA THR A 103 -15.78 -3.50 -17.46
C THR A 103 -15.74 -1.98 -17.25
N ASN A 104 -14.65 -1.47 -16.70
CA ASN A 104 -14.49 -0.06 -16.35
C ASN A 104 -13.70 0.73 -17.40
N ASN A 105 -12.90 0.03 -18.19
CA ASN A 105 -11.98 0.62 -19.15
C ASN A 105 -11.69 -0.38 -20.29
N PRO A 106 -11.07 0.07 -21.39
CA PRO A 106 -10.77 -0.80 -22.53
C PRO A 106 -9.85 -1.99 -22.24
N ASP A 107 -8.89 -1.84 -21.32
CA ASP A 107 -8.00 -2.95 -20.92
C ASP A 107 -8.78 -4.04 -20.21
N ASP A 108 -9.71 -3.68 -19.30
CA ASP A 108 -10.60 -4.63 -18.62
C ASP A 108 -11.51 -5.38 -19.60
N GLU A 109 -12.01 -4.69 -20.64
CA GLU A 109 -12.85 -5.29 -21.66
C GLU A 109 -12.08 -6.36 -22.44
N ILE A 110 -10.91 -6.00 -22.97
CA ILE A 110 -10.06 -6.91 -23.76
C ILE A 110 -9.58 -8.10 -22.91
N GLU A 111 -9.14 -7.82 -21.68
CA GLU A 111 -8.70 -8.87 -20.73
C GLU A 111 -9.85 -9.81 -20.35
N SER A 112 -11.04 -9.29 -20.09
CA SER A 112 -12.22 -10.10 -19.78
C SER A 112 -12.60 -11.03 -20.93
N LEU A 113 -12.55 -10.54 -22.17
CA LEU A 113 -12.77 -11.36 -23.35
C LEU A 113 -11.70 -12.46 -23.49
N ALA A 114 -10.44 -12.17 -23.27
CA ALA A 114 -9.35 -13.14 -23.25
C ALA A 114 -9.56 -14.22 -22.18
N ILE A 115 -9.96 -13.83 -20.97
CA ILE A 115 -10.26 -14.76 -19.88
C ILE A 115 -11.46 -15.66 -20.22
N ILE A 116 -12.52 -15.11 -20.81
CA ILE A 116 -13.68 -15.89 -21.26
C ILE A 116 -13.28 -16.88 -22.36
N HIS A 117 -12.43 -16.48 -23.31
CA HIS A 117 -11.92 -17.39 -24.34
C HIS A 117 -11.12 -18.53 -23.73
N ARG A 118 -10.22 -18.26 -22.79
CA ARG A 118 -9.45 -19.29 -22.08
C ARG A 118 -10.34 -20.20 -21.25
N MET A 119 -11.32 -19.63 -20.53
CA MET A 119 -12.29 -20.41 -19.74
C MET A 119 -13.06 -21.41 -20.62
N LYS A 120 -13.50 -20.99 -21.82
CA LYS A 120 -14.18 -21.88 -22.79
C LYS A 120 -13.28 -23.02 -23.27
N LYS A 121 -11.97 -22.79 -23.32
CA LYS A 121 -10.95 -23.80 -23.66
C LYS A 121 -10.48 -24.63 -22.45
N THR A 122 -11.07 -24.41 -21.25
CA THR A 122 -10.63 -25.02 -19.98
C THR A 122 -9.13 -24.78 -19.66
N SER A 123 -8.57 -23.68 -20.17
CA SER A 123 -7.17 -23.29 -19.95
C SER A 123 -7.08 -22.37 -18.73
N ILE A 124 -6.84 -22.97 -17.58
CA ILE A 124 -6.63 -22.23 -16.31
C ILE A 124 -5.14 -21.94 -16.11
N GLU A 125 -4.84 -21.06 -15.14
CA GLU A 125 -3.47 -20.72 -14.76
C GLU A 125 -2.75 -21.93 -14.15
N GLU A 126 -1.47 -22.08 -14.50
CA GLU A 126 -0.60 -23.07 -13.88
C GLU A 126 -0.21 -22.64 -12.47
N GLN A 127 -0.35 -23.54 -11.51
CA GLN A 127 0.17 -23.33 -10.17
C GLN A 127 1.59 -23.88 -10.09
N ARG A 128 2.52 -23.02 -9.67
CA ARG A 128 3.90 -23.41 -9.41
C ARG A 128 4.06 -23.72 -7.93
N ILE A 129 4.55 -24.92 -7.63
CA ILE A 129 4.87 -25.35 -6.28
C ILE A 129 6.11 -24.59 -5.82
N HIS A 130 6.11 -24.12 -4.57
CA HIS A 130 7.30 -23.62 -3.91
C HIS A 130 8.26 -24.75 -3.64
N GLU A 131 9.28 -24.91 -4.49
CA GLU A 131 10.31 -25.90 -4.30
C GLU A 131 11.50 -25.32 -3.53
N GLY A 132 12.10 -26.13 -2.66
CA GLY A 132 13.32 -25.79 -1.93
C GLY A 132 13.20 -24.62 -0.95
N ALA A 133 12.06 -24.47 -0.28
CA ALA A 133 11.87 -23.41 0.73
C ALA A 133 12.74 -23.68 1.97
N LEU A 134 13.88 -22.97 2.08
CA LEU A 134 14.91 -23.26 3.09
C LEU A 134 14.46 -22.94 4.51
N ASP A 135 13.60 -21.96 4.72
CA ASP A 135 13.02 -21.64 6.02
C ASP A 135 12.02 -22.70 6.49
N VAL A 136 11.21 -23.24 5.58
CA VAL A 136 10.31 -24.37 5.85
C VAL A 136 11.14 -25.62 6.18
N MET A 137 12.19 -25.90 5.41
CA MET A 137 13.11 -26.98 5.71
C MET A 137 13.76 -26.82 7.09
N ALA A 138 14.26 -25.64 7.41
CA ALA A 138 14.85 -25.33 8.73
C ALA A 138 13.86 -25.63 9.88
N HIS A 139 12.58 -25.27 9.71
CA HIS A 139 11.54 -25.58 10.68
C HIS A 139 11.35 -27.11 10.86
N HIS A 140 11.34 -27.88 9.77
CA HIS A 140 11.23 -29.33 9.83
C HIS A 140 12.46 -29.98 10.47
N LEU A 141 13.68 -29.50 10.20
CA LEU A 141 14.90 -29.98 10.86
C LEU A 141 14.83 -29.78 12.39
N VAL A 142 14.30 -28.64 12.85
CA VAL A 142 14.06 -28.43 14.29
C VAL A 142 13.00 -29.41 14.82
N GLY A 143 11.93 -29.65 14.05
CA GLY A 143 10.90 -30.65 14.40
C GLY A 143 11.46 -32.03 14.61
N LEU A 144 12.36 -32.52 13.73
CA LEU A 144 13.05 -33.78 13.88
C LEU A 144 13.87 -33.83 15.18
N ALA A 145 14.62 -32.78 15.51
CA ALA A 145 15.37 -32.70 16.76
C ALA A 145 14.47 -32.62 18.00
N MET A 146 13.26 -32.09 17.89
CA MET A 146 12.29 -32.06 19.01
C MET A 146 11.66 -33.42 19.26
N GLN A 147 11.45 -34.20 18.22
CA GLN A 147 10.85 -35.53 18.29
C GLN A 147 11.88 -36.58 18.81
N SER A 148 13.16 -36.41 18.51
CA SER A 148 14.20 -37.33 18.92
C SER A 148 14.70 -37.09 20.34
N ARG A 149 15.02 -38.18 21.08
CA ARG A 149 15.75 -38.10 22.35
C ARG A 149 17.27 -38.09 22.14
N ASP A 150 17.72 -38.76 21.09
CA ASP A 150 19.13 -38.86 20.71
C ASP A 150 19.51 -37.81 19.68
N PRO A 151 20.80 -37.49 19.50
CA PRO A 151 21.27 -36.64 18.45
C PRO A 151 20.79 -37.11 17.07
N VAL A 152 20.23 -36.24 16.26
CA VAL A 152 19.75 -36.55 14.91
C VAL A 152 20.94 -36.52 13.95
N ASN A 153 21.14 -37.60 13.18
CA ASN A 153 22.16 -37.65 12.15
C ASN A 153 21.73 -36.82 10.93
N VAL A 154 22.63 -36.02 10.36
CA VAL A 154 22.38 -35.11 9.25
C VAL A 154 21.97 -35.87 7.98
N ASP A 155 22.63 -36.97 7.66
CA ASP A 155 22.32 -37.77 6.46
C ASP A 155 20.91 -38.36 6.56
N HIS A 156 20.55 -38.85 7.74
CA HIS A 156 19.19 -39.35 7.98
C HIS A 156 18.13 -38.22 7.87
N ALA A 157 18.42 -37.03 8.40
CA ALA A 157 17.52 -35.87 8.23
C ALA A 157 17.38 -35.47 6.76
N TYR A 158 18.47 -35.50 5.99
CA TYR A 158 18.46 -35.26 4.55
C TYR A 158 17.60 -36.28 3.81
N GLU A 159 17.75 -37.59 4.10
CA GLU A 159 16.89 -38.62 3.52
C GLU A 159 15.41 -38.43 3.81
N ILE A 160 15.05 -38.01 5.04
CA ILE A 160 13.65 -37.73 5.40
C ILE A 160 13.12 -36.54 4.61
N VAL A 161 13.85 -35.43 4.57
CA VAL A 161 13.41 -34.19 3.94
C VAL A 161 13.24 -34.38 2.44
N THR A 162 14.16 -35.07 1.76
CA THR A 162 14.14 -35.26 0.30
C THR A 162 13.05 -36.20 -0.19
N ARG A 163 12.41 -36.98 0.68
CA ARG A 163 11.18 -37.75 0.34
C ARG A 163 9.99 -36.85 0.00
N ALA A 164 9.96 -35.64 0.55
CA ALA A 164 8.89 -34.70 0.24
C ALA A 164 9.13 -34.01 -1.11
N TYR A 165 8.11 -34.03 -1.99
CA TYR A 165 8.19 -33.50 -3.35
C TYR A 165 8.81 -32.09 -3.44
N PRO A 166 8.45 -31.10 -2.58
CA PRO A 166 9.05 -29.77 -2.64
C PRO A 166 10.55 -29.74 -2.36
N PHE A 167 11.08 -30.75 -1.69
CA PHE A 167 12.50 -30.83 -1.27
C PHE A 167 13.32 -31.87 -2.01
N ARG A 168 12.76 -32.54 -3.01
CA ARG A 168 13.46 -33.65 -3.73
C ARG A 168 14.78 -33.23 -4.38
N ASN A 169 14.95 -31.96 -4.70
CA ASN A 169 16.12 -31.39 -5.37
C ASN A 169 17.06 -30.63 -4.42
N ILE A 170 16.80 -30.62 -3.10
CA ILE A 170 17.66 -30.01 -2.10
C ILE A 170 18.99 -30.72 -2.03
N SER A 171 20.08 -30.00 -1.90
CA SER A 171 21.41 -30.57 -1.66
C SER A 171 21.66 -30.78 -0.17
N LEU A 172 22.61 -31.70 0.13
CA LEU A 172 23.07 -31.90 1.50
C LEU A 172 23.71 -30.62 2.07
N PHE A 173 24.38 -29.85 1.22
CA PHE A 173 24.94 -28.54 1.59
C PHE A 173 23.85 -27.51 2.07
N ASP A 174 22.67 -27.56 1.44
CA ASP A 174 21.56 -26.68 1.88
C ASP A 174 21.08 -27.06 3.29
N VAL A 175 21.00 -28.36 3.59
CA VAL A 175 20.64 -28.86 4.93
C VAL A 175 21.68 -28.44 5.96
N GLU A 176 22.97 -28.67 5.70
CA GLU A 176 24.05 -28.30 6.60
C GLU A 176 24.10 -26.79 6.82
N SER A 177 23.93 -25.98 5.76
CA SER A 177 23.89 -24.53 5.85
C SER A 177 22.70 -24.02 6.69
N CYS A 178 21.54 -24.65 6.59
CA CYS A 178 20.40 -24.33 7.47
C CYS A 178 20.69 -24.69 8.94
N LEU A 179 21.32 -25.83 9.20
CA LEU A 179 21.72 -26.25 10.55
C LEU A 179 22.72 -25.23 11.16
N GLU A 180 23.65 -24.68 10.35
CA GLU A 180 24.58 -23.64 10.81
C GLU A 180 23.86 -22.35 11.23
N ILE A 181 22.89 -21.88 10.44
CA ILE A 181 22.09 -20.70 10.80
C ILE A 181 21.30 -20.96 12.09
N LEU A 182 20.65 -22.12 12.21
CA LEU A 182 19.88 -22.49 13.40
C LEU A 182 20.77 -22.60 14.65
N ALA A 183 21.99 -23.13 14.50
CA ALA A 183 22.97 -23.23 15.59
C ALA A 183 23.48 -21.85 16.00
N GLY A 184 23.80 -20.98 15.03
CA GLY A 184 24.18 -19.59 15.27
C GLY A 184 23.10 -18.79 16.01
N ASN A 185 21.83 -19.11 15.77
CA ASN A 185 20.69 -18.49 16.46
C ASN A 185 20.32 -19.17 17.79
N ASN A 186 21.14 -20.11 18.27
CA ASN A 186 20.91 -20.87 19.50
C ASN A 186 19.61 -21.71 19.53
N VAL A 187 19.08 -22.07 18.38
CA VAL A 187 17.89 -22.94 18.27
C VAL A 187 18.27 -24.41 18.48
N ILE A 188 19.38 -24.82 17.89
CA ILE A 188 19.95 -26.19 17.99
C ILE A 188 21.42 -26.13 18.40
N ARG A 189 21.96 -27.28 18.79
CA ARG A 189 23.42 -27.55 18.87
C ARG A 189 23.77 -28.43 17.67
N TYR A 190 24.68 -27.98 16.83
CA TYR A 190 25.16 -28.72 15.67
C TYR A 190 26.64 -29.06 15.84
N GLU A 191 26.97 -30.33 15.71
CA GLU A 191 28.33 -30.90 15.80
C GLU A 191 28.76 -31.38 14.42
N ARG A 192 29.56 -30.57 13.73
CA ARG A 192 29.95 -30.79 12.34
C ARG A 192 30.74 -32.12 12.16
N GLU A 193 31.70 -32.39 13.05
CA GLU A 193 32.55 -33.60 12.94
C GLU A 193 31.73 -34.87 13.12
N ALA A 194 30.82 -34.89 14.07
CA ALA A 194 29.92 -35.99 14.32
C ALA A 194 28.74 -36.07 13.34
N ARG A 195 28.51 -35.00 12.57
CA ARG A 195 27.36 -34.84 11.65
C ARG A 195 26.02 -35.10 12.36
N THR A 196 25.88 -34.54 13.56
CA THR A 196 24.69 -34.66 14.39
C THR A 196 24.23 -33.35 14.93
N TYR A 197 22.94 -33.26 15.24
CA TYR A 197 22.40 -32.04 15.88
C TYR A 197 21.32 -32.39 16.92
N THR A 198 21.15 -31.51 17.91
CA THR A 198 20.19 -31.66 19.01
C THR A 198 19.46 -30.35 19.27
N ARG A 199 18.24 -30.43 19.79
CA ARG A 199 17.48 -29.24 20.20
C ARG A 199 18.10 -28.53 21.40
N LYS A 200 18.02 -27.19 21.42
CA LYS A 200 18.19 -26.36 22.60
C LYS A 200 16.82 -25.90 23.15
N ILE A 201 16.81 -25.26 24.32
CA ILE A 201 15.57 -24.73 24.94
C ILE A 201 14.82 -23.80 23.99
N LYS A 202 15.52 -22.96 23.24
CA LYS A 202 14.94 -22.02 22.25
C LYS A 202 14.22 -22.75 21.11
N ALA A 203 14.49 -24.02 20.84
CA ALA A 203 13.84 -24.78 19.76
C ALA A 203 12.31 -24.85 19.92
N TYR A 204 11.82 -24.98 21.15
CA TYR A 204 10.38 -25.01 21.43
C TYR A 204 9.71 -23.69 21.02
N LYS A 205 10.25 -22.57 21.49
CA LYS A 205 9.74 -21.25 21.12
C LYS A 205 9.78 -21.05 19.60
N TYR A 206 10.93 -21.31 18.97
CA TYR A 206 11.11 -21.20 17.52
C TYR A 206 10.09 -22.04 16.75
N TYR A 207 9.91 -23.32 17.13
CA TYR A 207 9.03 -24.24 16.41
C TYR A 207 7.56 -23.78 16.47
N PHE A 208 7.06 -23.49 17.68
CA PHE A 208 5.65 -23.11 17.85
C PHE A 208 5.33 -21.71 17.34
N GLU A 209 6.27 -20.77 17.32
CA GLU A 209 6.07 -19.46 16.71
C GLU A 209 6.04 -19.54 15.16
N ASN A 210 6.66 -20.53 14.56
CA ASN A 210 6.76 -20.72 13.11
C ASN A 210 5.95 -21.89 12.56
N VAL A 211 4.92 -22.38 13.27
CA VAL A 211 3.99 -23.42 12.75
C VAL A 211 3.36 -22.98 11.42
N SER A 212 3.07 -21.69 11.27
CA SER A 212 2.70 -21.09 9.99
C SER A 212 3.81 -20.18 9.50
N MET A 213 4.26 -20.41 8.27
CA MET A 213 5.22 -19.53 7.56
C MET A 213 4.57 -18.29 6.95
N ILE A 214 3.24 -18.11 7.11
CA ILE A 214 2.57 -16.89 6.71
C ILE A 214 3.12 -15.73 7.57
N PRO A 215 3.65 -14.69 6.94
CA PRO A 215 4.25 -13.58 7.69
C PRO A 215 3.26 -12.88 8.61
N PHE A 216 3.67 -12.63 9.85
CA PHE A 216 2.94 -11.74 10.74
C PHE A 216 3.30 -10.30 10.38
N VAL A 217 2.34 -9.57 9.81
CA VAL A 217 2.51 -8.19 9.35
C VAL A 217 1.81 -7.25 10.33
N LEU A 218 2.58 -6.37 10.96
CA LEU A 218 2.04 -5.30 11.81
C LEU A 218 1.28 -4.29 10.96
N LYS A 219 0.24 -3.69 11.52
CA LYS A 219 -0.56 -2.66 10.87
C LYS A 219 -0.44 -1.35 11.63
N PHE A 220 -0.17 -0.29 10.89
CA PHE A 220 -0.13 1.08 11.39
C PHE A 220 -1.50 1.72 11.21
N GLU A 221 -2.01 2.38 12.25
CA GLU A 221 -3.21 3.19 12.15
C GLU A 221 -2.89 4.51 11.45
N VAL A 222 -3.72 4.90 10.49
CA VAL A 222 -3.60 6.19 9.79
C VAL A 222 -4.54 7.19 10.43
N ILE A 223 -3.97 8.29 10.93
CA ILE A 223 -4.72 9.35 11.62
C ILE A 223 -4.58 10.65 10.84
N ASP A 224 -5.71 11.22 10.44
CA ASP A 224 -5.77 12.56 9.88
C ASP A 224 -5.40 13.60 10.95
N SER A 225 -4.31 14.31 10.73
CA SER A 225 -3.81 15.33 11.65
C SER A 225 -4.71 16.54 11.77
N ILE A 226 -5.59 16.78 10.80
CA ILE A 226 -6.54 17.90 10.79
C ILE A 226 -7.79 17.53 11.57
N SER A 227 -8.49 16.48 11.16
CA SER A 227 -9.75 16.04 11.80
C SER A 227 -9.56 15.21 13.05
N LYS A 228 -8.33 14.71 13.32
CA LYS A 228 -7.97 13.77 14.39
C LYS A 228 -8.71 12.43 14.31
N ARG A 229 -9.27 12.10 13.16
CA ARG A 229 -10.00 10.85 12.93
C ARG A 229 -9.09 9.77 12.37
N ARG A 230 -9.37 8.54 12.76
CA ARG A 230 -8.77 7.36 12.13
C ARG A 230 -9.35 7.19 10.73
N ILE A 231 -8.45 7.13 9.73
CA ILE A 231 -8.81 6.96 8.32
C ILE A 231 -8.82 5.47 7.95
N GLY A 232 -7.80 4.73 8.39
CA GLY A 232 -7.64 3.32 8.03
C GLY A 232 -6.37 2.72 8.63
N THR A 233 -5.83 1.71 7.97
CA THR A 233 -4.57 1.07 8.36
C THR A 233 -3.65 0.88 7.15
N LEU A 234 -2.35 0.92 7.39
CA LEU A 234 -1.28 0.59 6.43
C LEU A 234 -0.46 -0.58 6.96
N ASP A 235 -0.03 -1.45 6.07
CA ASP A 235 0.87 -2.53 6.44
C ASP A 235 2.29 -1.99 6.72
N GLN A 236 3.01 -2.62 7.64
CA GLN A 236 4.37 -2.17 8.01
C GLN A 236 5.35 -2.16 6.84
N GLN A 237 5.17 -3.01 5.81
CA GLN A 237 5.97 -2.96 4.59
C GLN A 237 5.83 -1.62 3.90
N PHE A 238 4.58 -1.19 3.66
CA PHE A 238 4.30 0.10 3.03
C PHE A 238 4.90 1.25 3.83
N VAL A 239 4.74 1.22 5.16
CA VAL A 239 5.30 2.26 6.04
C VAL A 239 6.83 2.25 6.01
N GLY A 240 7.47 1.09 6.02
CA GLY A 240 8.93 0.98 5.95
C GLY A 240 9.51 1.41 4.60
N ASP A 241 8.79 1.17 3.51
CA ASP A 241 9.24 1.53 2.16
C ASP A 241 8.92 2.98 1.78
N TYR A 242 7.76 3.49 2.20
CA TYR A 242 7.20 4.78 1.79
C TYR A 242 6.81 5.70 2.95
N GLY A 243 7.12 5.33 4.20
CA GLY A 243 6.74 6.08 5.42
C GLY A 243 7.51 7.38 5.64
N GLU A 244 8.39 7.78 4.73
CA GLU A 244 9.15 9.03 4.87
C GLU A 244 8.22 10.25 4.84
N LYS A 245 8.56 11.23 5.68
CA LYS A 245 7.83 12.51 5.75
C LYS A 245 7.78 13.18 4.38
N GLY A 246 6.59 13.61 3.99
CA GLY A 246 6.32 14.27 2.71
C GLY A 246 5.84 13.35 1.62
N ASN A 247 6.02 12.04 1.76
CA ASN A 247 5.49 11.08 0.79
C ASN A 247 3.96 11.11 0.76
N VAL A 248 3.42 10.90 -0.45
CA VAL A 248 1.98 10.94 -0.72
C VAL A 248 1.50 9.54 -1.08
N PHE A 249 0.36 9.16 -0.52
CA PHE A 249 -0.31 7.90 -0.87
C PHE A 249 -1.82 8.09 -0.93
N VAL A 250 -2.51 7.10 -1.47
CA VAL A 250 -3.98 7.10 -1.56
C VAL A 250 -4.56 6.12 -0.55
N LEU A 251 -5.60 6.54 0.19
CA LEU A 251 -6.34 5.70 1.12
C LEU A 251 -7.80 6.15 1.15
N LYS A 252 -8.74 5.21 1.03
CA LYS A 252 -10.20 5.49 0.95
C LYS A 252 -10.57 6.56 -0.08
N GLY A 253 -10.00 6.46 -1.28
CA GLY A 253 -10.30 7.37 -2.38
C GLY A 253 -9.75 8.79 -2.24
N SER A 254 -8.97 9.08 -1.20
CA SER A 254 -8.37 10.39 -0.94
C SER A 254 -6.86 10.30 -0.92
N GLN A 255 -6.19 11.37 -1.36
CA GLN A 255 -4.73 11.50 -1.27
C GLN A 255 -4.32 12.02 0.10
N TRP A 256 -3.26 11.44 0.64
CA TRP A 256 -2.74 11.74 1.97
C TRP A 256 -1.24 11.94 1.91
N ARG A 257 -0.74 13.01 2.55
CA ARG A 257 0.69 13.25 2.74
C ARG A 257 1.10 12.80 4.14
N ILE A 258 2.19 12.05 4.25
CA ILE A 258 2.76 11.61 5.52
C ILE A 258 3.43 12.80 6.21
N LEU A 259 3.02 13.08 7.44
CA LEU A 259 3.61 14.09 8.32
C LEU A 259 4.64 13.47 9.26
N SER A 260 4.29 12.35 9.88
CA SER A 260 5.16 11.59 10.77
C SER A 260 4.70 10.14 10.92
N VAL A 261 5.64 9.27 11.29
CA VAL A 261 5.40 7.87 11.68
C VAL A 261 5.83 7.69 13.12
N ASP A 262 4.93 7.18 13.95
CA ASP A 262 5.20 6.76 15.33
C ASP A 262 5.23 5.23 15.36
N GLU A 263 6.45 4.67 15.30
CA GLU A 263 6.66 3.22 15.26
C GLU A 263 6.29 2.54 16.60
N ALA A 264 6.46 3.23 17.72
CA ALA A 264 6.15 2.67 19.05
C ALA A 264 4.65 2.48 19.25
N ARG A 265 3.83 3.38 18.68
CA ARG A 265 2.38 3.34 18.75
C ARG A 265 1.72 2.72 17.51
N LEU A 266 2.51 2.40 16.49
CA LEU A 266 2.05 1.94 15.18
C LEU A 266 1.05 2.92 14.54
N VAL A 267 1.40 4.22 14.50
CA VAL A 267 0.57 5.31 13.98
C VAL A 267 1.28 6.06 12.87
N VAL A 268 0.57 6.35 11.79
CA VAL A 268 0.99 7.28 10.72
C VAL A 268 0.10 8.49 10.75
N ASN A 269 0.67 9.66 11.02
CA ASN A 269 -0.04 10.94 10.97
C ASN A 269 0.03 11.51 9.57
N VAL A 270 -1.13 11.87 9.03
CA VAL A 270 -1.25 12.34 7.64
C VAL A 270 -2.08 13.62 7.54
N GLU A 271 -1.95 14.31 6.40
CA GLU A 271 -2.80 15.42 6.02
C GLU A 271 -3.47 15.14 4.67
N PRO A 272 -4.73 15.54 4.46
CA PRO A 272 -5.41 15.37 3.19
C PRO A 272 -4.84 16.31 2.12
N LEU A 273 -4.74 15.81 0.89
CA LEU A 273 -4.44 16.59 -0.28
C LEU A 273 -5.72 16.73 -1.11
N ARG A 274 -6.26 17.95 -1.28
CA ARG A 274 -7.42 18.23 -2.15
C ARG A 274 -6.95 18.84 -3.46
N GLY A 275 -7.55 18.43 -4.58
CA GLY A 275 -7.39 19.14 -5.85
C GLY A 275 -7.08 18.31 -7.09
N ALA A 276 -7.19 16.99 -7.07
CA ALA A 276 -7.18 16.19 -8.28
C ALA A 276 -8.51 15.46 -8.44
N ALA A 277 -8.97 15.30 -9.69
CA ALA A 277 -10.15 14.55 -10.06
C ALA A 277 -10.20 13.22 -9.29
N ILE A 278 -11.41 12.79 -8.94
CA ILE A 278 -11.69 11.50 -8.32
C ILE A 278 -11.08 10.41 -9.19
N ASN A 279 -9.90 9.98 -8.85
CA ASN A 279 -9.24 8.87 -9.49
C ASN A 279 -9.14 7.74 -8.48
N ILE A 280 -9.70 6.61 -8.86
CA ILE A 280 -9.75 5.37 -8.10
C ILE A 280 -8.37 5.06 -7.54
N PRO A 281 -8.22 4.85 -6.23
CA PRO A 281 -6.94 4.57 -5.63
C PRO A 281 -6.44 3.21 -6.09
N TYR A 282 -5.20 3.19 -6.53
CA TYR A 282 -4.52 1.98 -6.92
C TYR A 282 -3.63 1.53 -5.76
N TRP A 283 -4.05 0.52 -5.03
CA TRP A 283 -3.23 -0.12 -4.01
C TRP A 283 -2.09 -0.91 -4.66
N VAL A 284 -0.86 -0.58 -4.35
CA VAL A 284 0.35 -1.28 -4.81
C VAL A 284 0.49 -2.69 -4.18
N GLY A 285 -0.45 -3.17 -3.40
CA GLY A 285 -0.31 -4.39 -2.61
C GLY A 285 -1.09 -5.62 -3.06
N GLU A 286 -2.15 -5.49 -3.86
CA GLU A 286 -3.10 -6.60 -4.06
C GLU A 286 -3.51 -6.85 -5.51
N MET A 287 -2.76 -6.38 -6.50
CA MET A 287 -3.07 -6.71 -7.89
C MET A 287 -2.89 -8.20 -8.14
N ILE A 288 -3.98 -8.87 -8.44
CA ILE A 288 -3.93 -10.24 -8.94
C ILE A 288 -3.08 -10.24 -10.21
N PRO A 289 -1.95 -10.96 -10.25
CA PRO A 289 -1.11 -10.96 -11.45
C PRO A 289 -1.82 -11.63 -12.62
N VAL A 290 -1.67 -11.07 -13.80
CA VAL A 290 -2.09 -11.70 -15.06
C VAL A 290 -0.98 -12.64 -15.50
N ASP A 291 -1.33 -13.89 -15.81
CA ASP A 291 -0.38 -14.89 -16.29
C ASP A 291 0.01 -14.66 -17.76
N PHE A 292 1.10 -15.31 -18.18
CA PHE A 292 1.64 -15.21 -19.54
C PHE A 292 0.61 -15.60 -20.60
N LYS A 293 -0.09 -16.73 -20.41
CA LYS A 293 -1.06 -17.25 -21.38
C LYS A 293 -2.30 -16.36 -21.51
N THR A 294 -2.75 -15.71 -20.41
CA THR A 294 -3.82 -14.71 -20.48
C THR A 294 -3.38 -13.49 -21.28
N ALA A 295 -2.15 -13.03 -21.05
CA ALA A 295 -1.63 -11.91 -21.82
C ALA A 295 -1.47 -12.24 -23.31
N GLU A 296 -1.00 -13.43 -23.68
CA GLU A 296 -0.98 -13.87 -25.07
C GLU A 296 -2.38 -13.85 -25.70
N GLU A 297 -3.42 -14.36 -24.98
CA GLU A 297 -4.81 -14.34 -25.48
C GLU A 297 -5.34 -12.91 -25.61
N VAL A 298 -4.89 -11.94 -24.79
CA VAL A 298 -5.19 -10.50 -24.99
C VAL A 298 -4.65 -10.02 -26.34
N GLY A 299 -3.46 -10.43 -26.75
CA GLY A 299 -2.93 -10.17 -28.08
C GLY A 299 -3.81 -10.76 -29.20
N VAL A 300 -4.34 -11.96 -29.00
CA VAL A 300 -5.30 -12.59 -29.96
C VAL A 300 -6.59 -11.77 -30.04
N VAL A 301 -7.16 -11.34 -28.91
CA VAL A 301 -8.38 -10.50 -28.90
C VAL A 301 -8.14 -9.17 -29.60
N ARG A 302 -6.99 -8.52 -29.39
CA ARG A 302 -6.61 -7.28 -30.09
C ARG A 302 -6.61 -7.47 -31.60
N ASN A 303 -5.98 -8.53 -32.07
CA ASN A 303 -5.97 -8.86 -33.51
C ASN A 303 -7.38 -9.18 -34.07
N GLN A 304 -8.21 -9.86 -33.30
CA GLN A 304 -9.60 -10.14 -33.69
C GLN A 304 -10.44 -8.86 -33.77
N ALA A 305 -10.23 -7.92 -32.85
CA ALA A 305 -10.90 -6.63 -32.85
C ALA A 305 -10.51 -5.80 -34.09
N VAL A 306 -9.20 -5.73 -34.40
CA VAL A 306 -8.69 -5.05 -35.60
C VAL A 306 -9.27 -5.63 -36.89
N ASN A 307 -9.39 -6.97 -36.96
CA ASN A 307 -9.94 -7.67 -38.13
C ASN A 307 -11.49 -7.69 -38.16
N GLY A 308 -12.16 -6.94 -37.27
CA GLY A 308 -13.63 -6.84 -37.21
C GLY A 308 -14.35 -8.12 -36.78
N ARG A 309 -13.63 -9.11 -36.22
CA ARG A 309 -14.23 -10.36 -35.70
C ARG A 309 -14.85 -10.20 -34.32
N ILE A 310 -14.38 -9.23 -33.57
CA ILE A 310 -14.91 -8.83 -32.24
C ILE A 310 -15.14 -7.32 -32.29
N LYS A 311 -16.31 -6.89 -31.80
CA LYS A 311 -16.61 -5.46 -31.61
C LYS A 311 -16.35 -5.08 -30.17
N LEU A 312 -15.49 -4.12 -29.94
CA LEU A 312 -15.24 -3.53 -28.63
C LEU A 312 -16.19 -2.35 -28.38
N SER A 313 -16.44 -2.04 -27.09
CA SER A 313 -17.30 -0.93 -26.69
C SER A 313 -16.70 0.44 -27.09
N THR A 314 -15.39 0.52 -27.18
CA THR A 314 -14.67 1.74 -27.57
C THR A 314 -13.80 1.47 -28.82
N PRO A 315 -13.60 2.45 -29.72
CA PRO A 315 -12.79 2.30 -30.92
C PRO A 315 -11.27 2.36 -30.65
N ILE A 316 -10.82 1.83 -29.52
CA ILE A 316 -9.41 1.91 -29.09
C ILE A 316 -8.45 1.29 -30.10
N MET A 317 -8.83 0.13 -30.67
CA MET A 317 -7.99 -0.57 -31.63
C MET A 317 -7.90 0.18 -32.95
N GLU A 318 -8.97 0.80 -33.41
CA GLU A 318 -8.97 1.63 -34.62
C GLU A 318 -8.04 2.85 -34.46
N ASN A 319 -8.14 3.54 -33.32
CA ASN A 319 -7.27 4.67 -33.03
C ASN A 319 -5.79 4.25 -32.90
N THR A 320 -5.54 3.14 -32.23
CA THR A 320 -4.18 2.58 -32.09
C THR A 320 -3.58 2.22 -33.44
N MET A 321 -4.33 1.60 -34.34
CA MET A 321 -3.87 1.26 -35.68
C MET A 321 -3.48 2.48 -36.53
N LYS A 322 -4.14 3.61 -36.31
CA LYS A 322 -3.76 4.87 -36.98
C LYS A 322 -2.44 5.44 -36.49
N MET A 323 -2.06 5.14 -35.26
CA MET A 323 -0.88 5.71 -34.58
C MET A 323 0.35 4.79 -34.62
N LEU A 324 0.15 3.48 -34.56
CA LEU A 324 1.23 2.50 -34.40
C LEU A 324 1.48 1.68 -35.67
N LYS A 325 2.75 1.27 -35.86
CA LYS A 325 3.18 0.45 -37.02
C LYS A 325 2.69 -1.00 -36.95
N ALA A 326 2.37 -1.48 -35.75
CA ALA A 326 1.88 -2.83 -35.52
C ALA A 326 0.94 -2.87 -34.30
N ILE A 327 0.11 -3.91 -34.19
CA ILE A 327 -0.68 -4.17 -33.01
C ILE A 327 0.17 -4.96 -32.01
N PRO A 328 0.29 -4.49 -30.74
CA PRO A 328 1.02 -5.23 -29.73
C PRO A 328 0.36 -6.58 -29.42
N ASP A 329 1.09 -7.66 -29.64
CA ASP A 329 0.67 -9.04 -29.36
C ASP A 329 1.87 -9.90 -28.90
N SER A 330 1.71 -11.23 -28.87
CA SER A 330 2.78 -12.15 -28.46
C SER A 330 3.97 -12.21 -29.43
N LYS A 331 3.85 -11.67 -30.65
CA LYS A 331 4.89 -11.64 -31.69
C LYS A 331 5.43 -10.26 -31.98
N ASN A 332 4.74 -9.23 -31.52
CA ASN A 332 5.05 -7.84 -31.83
C ASN A 332 5.14 -7.02 -30.53
N ILE A 333 6.35 -6.66 -30.14
CA ILE A 333 6.61 -5.63 -29.13
C ILE A 333 6.57 -4.28 -29.86
N VAL A 334 5.76 -3.35 -29.36
CA VAL A 334 5.64 -2.01 -29.94
C VAL A 334 6.15 -1.00 -28.93
N VAL A 335 7.10 -0.17 -29.36
CA VAL A 335 7.71 0.87 -28.52
C VAL A 335 7.22 2.23 -28.98
N GLU A 336 6.64 3.00 -28.07
CA GLU A 336 6.34 4.41 -28.26
C GLU A 336 7.37 5.24 -27.50
N SER A 337 8.13 6.06 -28.22
CA SER A 337 9.19 6.91 -27.66
C SER A 337 8.82 8.38 -27.81
N TYR A 338 8.64 9.07 -26.66
CA TYR A 338 8.40 10.51 -26.60
C TYR A 338 9.69 11.24 -26.24
N ALA A 339 10.39 11.70 -27.27
CA ALA A 339 11.75 12.22 -27.13
C ALA A 339 11.87 13.47 -26.24
N LEU A 340 10.86 14.35 -26.22
CA LEU A 340 10.89 15.62 -25.46
C LEU A 340 10.91 15.42 -23.93
N ARG A 341 10.44 14.27 -23.42
CA ARG A 341 10.41 13.97 -21.98
C ARG A 341 11.25 12.75 -21.59
N ASN A 342 12.04 12.21 -22.53
CA ASN A 342 12.78 10.96 -22.31
C ASN A 342 11.91 9.84 -21.68
N LEU A 343 10.68 9.77 -22.17
CA LEU A 343 9.66 8.82 -21.73
C LEU A 343 9.42 7.79 -22.84
N LEU A 344 9.42 6.52 -22.47
CA LEU A 344 9.25 5.41 -23.38
C LEU A 344 8.24 4.42 -22.80
N VAL A 345 7.27 4.00 -23.62
CA VAL A 345 6.34 2.92 -23.28
C VAL A 345 6.56 1.77 -24.24
N MET A 346 6.88 0.61 -23.71
CA MET A 346 7.04 -0.62 -24.46
C MET A 346 5.82 -1.51 -24.19
N HIS A 347 5.02 -1.76 -25.22
CA HIS A 347 3.88 -2.65 -25.18
C HIS A 347 4.37 -4.10 -25.26
N CYS A 348 4.29 -4.80 -24.12
CA CYS A 348 4.73 -6.17 -23.91
C CYS A 348 3.56 -6.99 -23.39
N VAL A 349 2.95 -7.80 -24.26
CA VAL A 349 1.76 -8.61 -23.93
C VAL A 349 2.20 -9.95 -23.39
N PHE A 350 2.98 -9.95 -22.28
CA PHE A 350 3.60 -11.14 -21.69
C PHE A 350 3.20 -11.42 -20.24
N GLY A 351 2.28 -10.60 -19.70
CA GLY A 351 1.79 -10.78 -18.31
C GLY A 351 2.65 -10.11 -17.26
N SER A 352 2.13 -10.06 -16.05
CA SER A 352 2.68 -9.23 -14.98
C SER A 352 4.12 -9.61 -14.59
N LYS A 353 4.39 -10.92 -14.37
CA LYS A 353 5.69 -11.39 -13.88
C LYS A 353 6.79 -11.30 -14.94
N VAL A 354 6.47 -11.60 -16.19
CA VAL A 354 7.43 -11.48 -17.30
C VAL A 354 7.78 -10.03 -17.55
N ASN A 355 6.78 -9.14 -17.58
CA ASN A 355 7.01 -7.71 -17.75
C ASN A 355 7.81 -7.11 -16.59
N ASN A 356 7.57 -7.53 -15.34
CA ASN A 356 8.40 -7.14 -14.19
C ASN A 356 9.86 -7.58 -14.37
N THR A 357 10.07 -8.81 -14.89
CA THR A 357 11.42 -9.34 -15.13
C THR A 357 12.15 -8.53 -16.19
N ILE A 358 11.51 -8.28 -17.34
CA ILE A 358 12.06 -7.47 -18.43
C ILE A 358 12.32 -6.03 -17.97
N ALA A 359 11.41 -5.44 -17.20
CA ALA A 359 11.54 -4.09 -16.66
C ALA A 359 12.76 -3.95 -15.75
N SER A 360 12.94 -4.89 -14.80
CA SER A 360 14.10 -4.89 -13.89
C SER A 360 15.41 -5.12 -14.62
N LEU A 361 15.42 -6.04 -15.59
CA LEU A 361 16.56 -6.34 -16.43
C LEU A 361 17.00 -5.11 -17.23
N LEU A 362 16.09 -4.55 -18.03
CA LEU A 362 16.37 -3.40 -18.88
C LEU A 362 16.74 -2.16 -18.06
N SER A 363 16.04 -1.88 -16.96
CA SER A 363 16.37 -0.77 -16.08
C SER A 363 17.83 -0.84 -15.60
N THR A 364 18.28 -2.02 -15.18
CA THR A 364 19.65 -2.25 -14.70
C THR A 364 20.69 -2.11 -15.81
N ILE A 365 20.48 -2.80 -16.92
CA ILE A 365 21.43 -2.76 -18.07
C ILE A 365 21.54 -1.35 -18.66
N LEU A 366 20.39 -0.71 -18.90
CA LEU A 366 20.36 0.64 -19.46
C LEU A 366 20.97 1.67 -18.50
N SER A 367 20.74 1.58 -17.20
CA SER A 367 21.38 2.46 -16.22
C SER A 367 22.89 2.32 -16.25
N SER A 368 23.41 1.10 -16.37
CA SER A 368 24.85 0.83 -16.49
C SER A 368 25.44 1.39 -17.80
N GLN A 369 24.71 1.24 -18.93
CA GLN A 369 25.18 1.72 -20.23
C GLN A 369 25.10 3.23 -20.41
N ILE A 370 24.12 3.87 -19.79
CA ILE A 370 23.83 5.31 -19.95
C ILE A 370 24.59 6.15 -18.91
N GLY A 371 24.90 5.56 -17.74
CA GLY A 371 25.47 6.28 -16.60
C GLY A 371 24.45 7.13 -15.81
N TYR A 372 23.17 7.01 -16.10
CA TYR A 372 22.05 7.65 -15.38
C TYR A 372 21.04 6.61 -14.96
N VAL A 373 20.33 6.89 -13.87
CA VAL A 373 19.26 6.02 -13.39
C VAL A 373 18.15 5.96 -14.45
N VAL A 374 17.79 4.74 -14.84
CA VAL A 374 16.62 4.44 -15.65
C VAL A 374 15.56 3.84 -14.74
N GLU A 375 14.52 4.59 -14.45
CA GLU A 375 13.38 4.09 -13.69
C GLU A 375 12.45 3.33 -14.61
N SER A 376 11.88 2.23 -14.11
CA SER A 376 10.89 1.45 -14.83
C SER A 376 9.64 1.21 -14.01
N ARG A 377 8.51 1.11 -14.71
CA ARG A 377 7.22 0.65 -14.17
C ARG A 377 6.60 -0.31 -15.17
N SER A 378 5.90 -1.31 -14.68
CA SER A 378 5.28 -2.32 -15.55
C SER A 378 3.88 -2.68 -15.06
N ASP A 379 3.04 -3.05 -16.01
CA ASP A 379 1.79 -3.75 -15.80
C ASP A 379 1.76 -5.04 -16.64
N ALA A 380 0.62 -5.69 -16.76
CA ALA A 380 0.53 -6.95 -17.50
C ALA A 380 0.78 -6.81 -19.03
N TYR A 381 0.72 -5.59 -19.55
CA TYR A 381 0.70 -5.32 -21.00
C TYR A 381 1.72 -4.28 -21.43
N ARG A 382 2.38 -3.59 -20.48
CA ARG A 382 3.27 -2.45 -20.77
C ARG A 382 4.42 -2.37 -19.77
N ILE A 383 5.53 -1.80 -20.28
CA ILE A 383 6.65 -1.36 -19.45
C ILE A 383 6.96 0.08 -19.84
N MET A 384 6.98 0.96 -18.86
CA MET A 384 7.34 2.36 -19.03
C MET A 384 8.73 2.61 -18.46
N PHE A 385 9.56 3.37 -19.20
CA PHE A 385 10.88 3.79 -18.76
C PHE A 385 10.97 5.31 -18.76
N THR A 386 11.60 5.84 -17.71
CA THR A 386 11.95 7.27 -17.59
C THR A 386 13.42 7.41 -17.24
N SER A 387 14.10 8.39 -17.87
CA SER A 387 15.50 8.68 -17.59
C SER A 387 15.81 10.16 -17.84
N SER A 388 16.88 10.67 -17.21
CA SER A 388 17.41 12.00 -17.53
C SER A 388 18.09 12.07 -18.90
N ALA A 389 18.48 10.92 -19.47
CA ALA A 389 19.10 10.83 -20.79
C ALA A 389 18.22 10.01 -21.75
N ARG A 390 18.36 10.29 -23.05
CA ARG A 390 17.58 9.61 -24.10
C ARG A 390 17.92 8.12 -24.18
N ILE A 391 16.89 7.29 -24.14
CA ILE A 391 16.96 5.85 -24.39
C ILE A 391 16.73 5.64 -25.89
N THR A 392 17.68 5.02 -26.58
CA THR A 392 17.61 4.79 -28.02
C THR A 392 17.17 3.37 -28.36
N GLN A 393 16.61 3.18 -29.57
CA GLN A 393 16.22 1.86 -30.07
C GLN A 393 17.36 0.85 -29.99
N GLY A 394 18.57 1.21 -30.50
CA GLY A 394 19.70 0.30 -30.47
C GLY A 394 20.11 -0.18 -29.09
N ARG A 395 19.98 0.65 -28.04
CA ARG A 395 20.27 0.25 -26.67
C ARG A 395 19.25 -0.75 -26.14
N ILE A 396 17.95 -0.54 -26.40
CA ILE A 396 16.91 -1.51 -26.02
C ILE A 396 17.11 -2.85 -26.72
N GLU A 397 17.35 -2.82 -28.03
CA GLU A 397 17.54 -4.05 -28.81
C GLU A 397 18.80 -4.81 -28.36
N SER A 398 19.93 -4.11 -28.18
CA SER A 398 21.16 -4.72 -27.66
C SER A 398 20.93 -5.30 -26.25
N ALA A 399 20.32 -4.55 -25.36
CA ALA A 399 20.05 -5.02 -24.00
C ALA A 399 19.14 -6.25 -23.95
N LEU A 400 18.20 -6.41 -24.90
CA LEU A 400 17.34 -7.61 -24.98
C LEU A 400 18.01 -8.79 -25.66
N ARG A 401 18.92 -8.54 -26.61
CA ARG A 401 19.60 -9.61 -27.39
C ARG A 401 20.85 -10.15 -26.71
N ASP A 402 21.57 -9.32 -25.95
CA ASP A 402 22.89 -9.65 -25.41
C ASP A 402 22.85 -10.31 -24.03
N VAL A 403 21.66 -10.57 -23.47
CA VAL A 403 21.52 -11.30 -22.23
C VAL A 403 21.66 -12.80 -22.47
N TYR A 404 22.74 -13.40 -21.97
CA TYR A 404 23.02 -14.84 -22.10
C TYR A 404 22.54 -15.64 -20.87
N ASP A 405 22.69 -15.06 -19.69
CA ASP A 405 22.24 -15.67 -18.42
C ASP A 405 21.36 -14.65 -17.67
N LEU A 406 20.07 -14.92 -17.65
CA LEU A 406 19.07 -14.01 -17.10
C LEU A 406 19.11 -13.96 -15.57
N GLU A 407 19.32 -15.12 -14.92
CA GLU A 407 19.16 -15.23 -13.46
C GLU A 407 20.19 -14.40 -12.67
N PRO A 408 21.52 -14.47 -12.95
CA PRO A 408 22.50 -13.62 -12.24
C PRO A 408 22.27 -12.13 -12.45
N VAL A 409 21.86 -11.72 -13.66
CA VAL A 409 21.59 -10.30 -13.95
C VAL A 409 20.35 -9.84 -13.20
N LEU A 410 19.31 -10.65 -13.14
CA LEU A 410 18.11 -10.35 -12.35
C LEU A 410 18.44 -10.28 -10.86
N ILE A 411 19.20 -11.22 -10.31
CA ILE A 411 19.63 -11.20 -8.90
C ILE A 411 20.41 -9.92 -8.60
N ALA A 412 21.33 -9.52 -9.48
CA ALA A 412 22.07 -8.26 -9.34
C ALA A 412 21.13 -7.03 -9.37
N ALA A 413 20.13 -7.04 -10.26
CA ALA A 413 19.11 -6.00 -10.34
C ALA A 413 18.26 -5.87 -9.06
N LEU A 414 18.00 -6.99 -8.39
CA LEU A 414 17.20 -7.04 -7.16
C LEU A 414 17.98 -6.61 -5.92
N THR A 415 19.31 -6.75 -5.95
CA THR A 415 20.18 -6.39 -4.82
C THR A 415 20.06 -4.90 -4.50
N GLY A 416 19.72 -4.59 -3.25
CA GLY A 416 19.56 -3.21 -2.79
C GLY A 416 18.18 -2.58 -3.05
N THR A 417 17.26 -3.28 -3.67
CA THR A 417 15.88 -2.80 -3.82
C THR A 417 15.11 -2.88 -2.48
N HIS A 418 14.06 -2.08 -2.35
CA HIS A 418 13.16 -2.16 -1.18
C HIS A 418 12.53 -3.55 -1.04
N ASN A 419 12.19 -4.18 -2.15
CA ASN A 419 11.55 -5.49 -2.15
C ASN A 419 12.42 -6.58 -1.52
N ILE A 420 13.75 -6.60 -1.79
CA ILE A 420 14.63 -7.60 -1.18
C ILE A 420 14.80 -7.35 0.31
N ASN A 421 14.92 -6.09 0.76
CA ASN A 421 15.04 -5.77 2.18
C ASN A 421 13.84 -6.26 2.99
N TRP A 422 12.62 -6.08 2.45
CA TRP A 422 11.41 -6.63 3.06
C TRP A 422 11.43 -8.16 3.14
N LYS A 423 11.81 -8.84 2.06
CA LYS A 423 11.89 -10.30 2.05
C LYS A 423 12.94 -10.83 3.04
N VAL A 424 14.12 -10.22 3.07
CA VAL A 424 15.17 -10.55 4.05
C VAL A 424 14.66 -10.40 5.48
N TRP A 425 13.93 -9.32 5.78
CA TRP A 425 13.33 -9.12 7.10
C TRP A 425 12.38 -10.25 7.49
N MET A 426 11.50 -10.65 6.58
CA MET A 426 10.52 -11.70 6.84
C MET A 426 11.17 -13.09 6.94
N VAL A 427 12.16 -13.38 6.10
CA VAL A 427 12.94 -14.62 6.16
C VAL A 427 13.77 -14.68 7.44
N ALA A 428 14.41 -13.60 7.84
CA ALA A 428 15.18 -13.53 9.09
C ALA A 428 14.30 -13.79 10.33
N LYS A 429 13.06 -13.32 10.35
CA LYS A 429 12.08 -13.68 11.39
C LYS A 429 11.82 -15.19 11.41
N ARG A 430 11.61 -15.81 10.24
CA ARG A 430 11.32 -17.25 10.12
C ARG A 430 12.54 -18.14 10.45
N PHE A 431 13.75 -17.62 10.30
CA PHE A 431 14.97 -18.29 10.81
C PHE A 431 15.25 -18.00 12.29
N GLY A 432 14.39 -17.23 12.98
CA GLY A 432 14.54 -16.92 14.41
C GLY A 432 15.69 -15.96 14.74
N MET A 433 16.15 -15.16 13.74
CA MET A 433 17.19 -14.14 13.90
C MET A 433 16.65 -12.87 14.52
N ILE A 434 15.39 -12.55 14.23
CA ILE A 434 14.66 -11.36 14.67
C ILE A 434 13.38 -11.81 15.37
N SER A 435 12.94 -11.07 16.40
CA SER A 435 11.64 -11.33 17.06
C SER A 435 10.47 -11.21 16.06
N LYS A 436 9.46 -12.04 16.25
CA LYS A 436 8.26 -12.03 15.42
C LYS A 436 7.52 -10.68 15.48
N GLU A 437 7.54 -10.04 16.65
CA GLU A 437 6.87 -8.75 16.93
C GLU A 437 7.71 -7.53 16.50
N ALA A 438 8.97 -7.72 16.07
CA ALA A 438 9.82 -6.59 15.70
C ALA A 438 9.22 -5.80 14.53
N VAL A 439 9.21 -4.47 14.66
CA VAL A 439 8.80 -3.54 13.59
C VAL A 439 9.86 -3.54 12.50
N TYR A 440 9.43 -3.43 11.25
CA TYR A 440 10.34 -3.44 10.09
C TYR A 440 11.27 -2.24 10.10
N ASP A 441 12.57 -2.54 10.10
CA ASP A 441 13.66 -1.56 9.94
C ASP A 441 14.46 -1.88 8.68
N LYS A 442 14.37 -1.00 7.70
CA LYS A 442 15.04 -1.12 6.40
C LYS A 442 16.56 -1.17 6.52
N LYS A 443 17.16 -0.42 7.50
CA LYS A 443 18.62 -0.40 7.69
C LYS A 443 19.10 -1.73 8.26
N VAL A 444 18.38 -2.25 9.26
CA VAL A 444 18.67 -3.56 9.86
C VAL A 444 18.49 -4.67 8.83
N ALA A 445 17.42 -4.63 8.03
CA ALA A 445 17.21 -5.60 6.95
C ALA A 445 18.36 -5.58 5.94
N ARG A 446 18.84 -4.39 5.55
CA ARG A 446 20.00 -4.25 4.68
C ARG A 446 21.28 -4.82 5.29
N MET A 447 21.56 -4.53 6.57
CA MET A 447 22.70 -5.09 7.30
C MET A 447 22.65 -6.64 7.33
N ILE A 448 21.45 -7.21 7.54
CA ILE A 448 21.28 -8.68 7.52
C ILE A 448 21.59 -9.23 6.12
N TYR A 449 21.05 -8.60 5.07
CA TYR A 449 21.33 -9.02 3.69
C TYR A 449 22.84 -9.02 3.39
N ASP A 450 23.53 -7.93 3.71
CA ASP A 450 24.96 -7.77 3.43
C ASP A 450 25.80 -8.79 4.22
N ARG A 451 25.47 -9.03 5.51
CA ARG A 451 26.19 -9.96 6.38
C ARG A 451 25.94 -11.43 6.03
N TYR A 452 24.73 -11.75 5.58
CA TYR A 452 24.29 -13.11 5.29
C TYR A 452 24.08 -13.36 3.78
N SER A 453 24.81 -12.63 2.92
CA SER A 453 24.64 -12.65 1.46
C SER A 453 24.86 -14.00 0.79
N LYS A 454 25.60 -14.94 1.41
CA LYS A 454 25.89 -16.28 0.89
C LYS A 454 25.30 -17.39 1.76
N THR A 455 24.23 -17.11 2.45
CA THR A 455 23.61 -18.06 3.38
C THR A 455 22.18 -18.40 2.97
N PRO A 456 21.56 -19.43 3.57
CA PRO A 456 20.16 -19.75 3.35
C PRO A 456 19.19 -18.58 3.49
N VAL A 457 19.52 -17.58 4.33
CA VAL A 457 18.67 -16.40 4.54
C VAL A 457 18.58 -15.54 3.27
N SER A 458 19.71 -15.23 2.63
CA SER A 458 19.69 -14.46 1.38
C SER A 458 19.15 -15.29 0.20
N ALA A 459 19.53 -16.57 0.12
CA ALA A 459 19.06 -17.48 -0.93
C ALA A 459 17.53 -17.62 -0.92
N GLU A 460 16.95 -17.85 0.27
CA GLU A 460 15.50 -17.94 0.44
C GLU A 460 14.78 -16.61 0.14
N SER A 461 15.37 -15.48 0.57
CA SER A 461 14.80 -14.17 0.29
C SER A 461 14.73 -13.85 -1.20
N ILE A 462 15.78 -14.19 -1.95
CA ILE A 462 15.83 -14.05 -3.41
C ILE A 462 14.83 -15.01 -4.06
N ARG A 463 14.86 -16.31 -3.67
CA ARG A 463 13.97 -17.34 -4.21
C ARG A 463 12.49 -16.95 -4.05
N GLU A 464 12.11 -16.50 -2.84
CA GLU A 464 10.74 -16.08 -2.55
C GLU A 464 10.35 -14.83 -3.36
N LEU A 465 11.25 -13.84 -3.45
CA LEU A 465 11.00 -12.63 -4.24
C LEU A 465 10.83 -12.94 -5.73
N VAL A 466 11.70 -13.81 -6.27
CA VAL A 466 11.63 -14.25 -7.68
C VAL A 466 10.33 -15.01 -7.91
N HIS A 467 9.99 -15.95 -7.04
CA HIS A 467 8.73 -16.71 -7.16
C HIS A 467 7.49 -15.82 -7.16
N ASP A 468 7.45 -14.79 -6.30
CA ASP A 468 6.28 -13.94 -6.14
C ASP A 468 6.10 -12.96 -7.28
N LYS A 469 7.19 -12.33 -7.74
CA LYS A 469 7.12 -11.13 -8.61
C LYS A 469 7.70 -11.32 -10.00
N TYR A 470 8.45 -12.38 -10.26
CA TYR A 470 9.20 -12.55 -11.50
C TYR A 470 8.93 -13.93 -12.15
N ASP A 471 9.26 -14.03 -13.42
CA ASP A 471 9.13 -15.28 -14.20
C ASP A 471 10.36 -15.47 -15.11
N ILE A 472 11.38 -16.14 -14.61
CA ILE A 472 12.63 -16.39 -15.35
C ILE A 472 12.39 -17.28 -16.57
N PRO A 473 11.72 -18.46 -16.48
CA PRO A 473 11.56 -19.38 -17.60
C PRO A 473 10.79 -18.74 -18.78
N GLN A 474 9.66 -18.08 -18.52
CA GLN A 474 8.88 -17.46 -19.58
C GLN A 474 9.60 -16.23 -20.18
N THR A 475 10.34 -15.48 -19.34
CA THR A 475 11.14 -14.36 -19.83
C THR A 475 12.25 -14.84 -20.74
N GLN A 476 12.92 -15.96 -20.41
CA GLN A 476 13.93 -16.55 -21.26
C GLN A 476 13.36 -16.94 -22.63
N GLN A 477 12.16 -17.53 -22.68
CA GLN A 477 11.46 -17.85 -23.94
C GLN A 477 11.21 -16.60 -24.77
N VAL A 478 10.80 -15.49 -24.16
CA VAL A 478 10.59 -14.19 -24.85
C VAL A 478 11.90 -13.67 -25.42
N LEU A 479 12.98 -13.65 -24.62
CA LEU A 479 14.30 -13.20 -25.09
C LEU A 479 14.84 -14.07 -26.23
N ASP A 480 14.68 -15.37 -26.14
CA ASP A 480 15.07 -16.30 -27.21
C ASP A 480 14.22 -16.08 -28.46
N GLY A 481 12.94 -15.80 -28.32
CA GLY A 481 12.06 -15.42 -29.43
C GLY A 481 12.50 -14.13 -30.13
N ILE A 482 12.97 -13.12 -29.37
CA ILE A 482 13.53 -11.88 -29.91
C ILE A 482 14.85 -12.17 -30.65
N LYS A 483 15.76 -12.96 -30.08
CA LYS A 483 17.04 -13.35 -30.70
C LYS A 483 16.83 -14.09 -32.02
N GLN A 484 15.85 -14.97 -32.06
CA GLN A 484 15.51 -15.78 -33.23
C GLN A 484 14.66 -15.02 -34.28
N GLY A 485 14.29 -13.77 -34.02
CA GLY A 485 13.43 -12.99 -34.90
C GLY A 485 11.97 -13.47 -34.95
N LYS A 486 11.53 -14.30 -34.02
CA LYS A 486 10.13 -14.74 -33.87
C LYS A 486 9.26 -13.67 -33.21
N ILE A 487 9.88 -12.81 -32.40
CA ILE A 487 9.28 -11.65 -31.77
C ILE A 487 9.96 -10.42 -32.32
N MET A 488 9.19 -9.53 -32.96
CA MET A 488 9.68 -8.33 -33.61
C MET A 488 9.49 -7.11 -32.72
N ILE A 489 10.44 -6.17 -32.80
CA ILE A 489 10.36 -4.90 -32.06
C ILE A 489 10.08 -3.79 -33.08
N HIS A 490 8.94 -3.11 -32.92
CA HIS A 490 8.53 -1.98 -33.76
C HIS A 490 8.72 -0.68 -32.99
N TRP A 491 9.55 0.22 -33.51
CA TRP A 491 9.84 1.49 -32.89
C TRP A 491 9.03 2.62 -33.52
N ASN A 492 8.30 3.38 -32.71
CA ASN A 492 7.54 4.55 -33.11
C ASN A 492 8.01 5.76 -32.30
N GLU A 493 8.49 6.79 -32.97
CA GLU A 493 8.64 8.11 -32.35
C GLU A 493 7.29 8.81 -32.39
N VAL A 494 6.79 9.25 -31.24
CA VAL A 494 5.46 9.81 -31.10
C VAL A 494 5.51 11.21 -30.48
N ASN A 495 4.56 12.06 -30.89
CA ASN A 495 4.32 13.37 -30.26
C ASN A 495 3.17 13.28 -29.24
N GLU A 496 2.37 12.23 -29.31
CA GLU A 496 1.31 11.88 -28.38
C GLU A 496 1.27 10.36 -28.26
N PHE A 497 1.05 9.87 -27.04
CA PHE A 497 0.92 8.43 -26.78
C PHE A 497 -0.44 7.89 -27.21
N SER A 498 -0.44 6.66 -27.69
CA SER A 498 -1.67 5.95 -28.02
C SER A 498 -2.57 5.73 -26.80
N ASP A 499 -3.84 5.43 -27.05
CA ASP A 499 -4.80 5.09 -25.97
C ASP A 499 -4.37 3.85 -25.20
N LEU A 500 -3.61 2.94 -25.79
CA LEU A 500 -3.04 1.78 -25.09
C LEU A 500 -1.90 2.14 -24.15
N ALA A 501 -1.17 3.25 -24.36
CA ALA A 501 -0.08 3.68 -23.48
C ALA A 501 -0.57 4.54 -22.31
N LYS A 502 -1.68 5.27 -22.48
CA LYS A 502 -2.22 6.21 -21.49
C LYS A 502 -2.38 5.62 -20.08
N PRO A 503 -2.93 4.40 -19.87
CA PRO A 503 -3.16 3.86 -18.53
C PRO A 503 -1.90 3.79 -17.67
N ILE A 504 -0.75 3.33 -18.18
CA ILE A 504 0.49 3.24 -17.39
C ILE A 504 1.08 4.63 -17.12
N ILE A 505 0.92 5.58 -18.05
CA ILE A 505 1.41 6.96 -17.90
C ILE A 505 0.60 7.70 -16.86
N GLU A 506 -0.74 7.64 -16.92
CA GLU A 506 -1.63 8.27 -15.97
C GLU A 506 -1.45 7.70 -14.57
N HIS A 507 -1.32 6.38 -14.46
CA HIS A 507 -1.02 5.73 -13.20
C HIS A 507 0.31 6.23 -12.62
N SER A 508 1.33 6.38 -13.44
CA SER A 508 2.64 6.88 -13.06
C SER A 508 2.62 8.33 -12.60
N ALA A 509 1.90 9.20 -13.31
CA ALA A 509 1.75 10.61 -12.97
C ALA A 509 1.02 10.80 -11.63
N LYS A 510 0.01 9.97 -11.35
CA LYS A 510 -0.71 9.95 -10.07
C LYS A 510 0.20 9.58 -8.90
N MET A 511 1.14 8.65 -9.10
CA MET A 511 2.10 8.22 -8.07
C MET A 511 3.25 9.19 -7.86
N ALA A 512 3.64 9.96 -8.88
CA ALA A 512 4.77 10.89 -8.82
C ALA A 512 4.49 12.21 -8.07
N GLY A 513 3.23 12.45 -7.63
CA GLY A 513 2.92 13.56 -6.72
C GLY A 513 3.19 14.96 -7.28
N ALA A 514 2.98 15.22 -8.56
CA ALA A 514 2.97 16.57 -9.10
C ALA A 514 1.80 17.35 -8.48
N MET A 515 2.08 18.17 -7.47
CA MET A 515 1.08 19.02 -6.80
C MET A 515 0.76 20.25 -7.65
N PRO A 516 -0.51 20.46 -8.01
CA PRO A 516 -0.97 21.79 -8.43
C PRO A 516 -1.07 22.73 -7.19
N LEU A 517 -0.69 23.96 -7.34
CA LEU A 517 -0.82 25.06 -6.34
C LEU A 517 -2.25 25.22 -5.76
N SER A 518 -3.27 24.69 -6.43
CA SER A 518 -4.68 24.71 -5.98
C SER A 518 -4.97 23.81 -4.76
N VAL A 519 -4.11 22.87 -4.44
CA VAL A 519 -4.32 21.87 -3.36
C VAL A 519 -4.12 22.51 -1.99
N GLU A 520 -3.18 23.45 -1.86
CA GLU A 520 -2.91 24.15 -0.60
C GLU A 520 -4.11 24.96 -0.12
N LYS A 521 -4.83 25.60 -1.05
CA LYS A 521 -6.06 26.36 -0.74
C LYS A 521 -7.16 25.45 -0.17
N GLY A 522 -7.37 24.27 -0.73
CA GLY A 522 -8.38 23.33 -0.23
C GLY A 522 -8.10 22.80 1.17
N VAL A 523 -6.82 22.60 1.52
CA VAL A 523 -6.43 22.20 2.88
C VAL A 523 -6.68 23.33 3.87
N ILE A 524 -6.33 24.56 3.51
CA ILE A 524 -6.55 25.73 4.35
C ILE A 524 -8.04 25.93 4.64
N GLU A 525 -8.93 25.72 3.66
CA GLU A 525 -10.38 25.81 3.85
C GLU A 525 -10.90 24.81 4.90
N LEU A 526 -10.41 23.56 4.87
CA LEU A 526 -10.73 22.55 5.88
C LEU A 526 -10.24 22.91 7.28
N VAL A 527 -9.03 23.47 7.36
CA VAL A 527 -8.46 23.97 8.61
C VAL A 527 -9.34 25.09 9.15
N LYS A 528 -9.73 26.04 8.31
CA LYS A 528 -10.64 27.13 8.65
C LYS A 528 -11.95 26.63 9.23
N GLU A 529 -12.66 25.75 8.51
CA GLU A 529 -13.93 25.19 8.96
C GLU A 529 -13.84 24.49 10.33
N ARG A 530 -12.75 23.74 10.57
CA ARG A 530 -12.52 23.09 11.85
C ARG A 530 -12.25 24.06 12.99
N LEU A 531 -11.38 25.06 12.76
CA LEU A 531 -11.00 26.05 13.78
C LEU A 531 -12.21 26.92 14.16
N GLU A 532 -13.07 27.27 13.20
CA GLU A 532 -14.29 28.02 13.44
C GLU A 532 -15.33 27.26 14.28
N LYS A 533 -15.37 25.91 14.17
CA LYS A 533 -16.25 25.03 14.98
C LYS A 533 -15.66 24.67 16.34
N THR A 534 -14.44 25.11 16.66
CA THR A 534 -13.82 24.82 17.96
C THR A 534 -14.54 25.62 19.08
N LYS A 535 -14.82 24.95 20.20
CA LYS A 535 -15.50 25.56 21.35
C LYS A 535 -14.49 26.04 22.37
N HIS A 536 -14.65 27.28 22.81
CA HIS A 536 -13.88 27.91 23.89
C HIS A 536 -14.75 28.24 25.08
N ARG A 537 -14.19 28.06 26.27
CA ARG A 537 -14.74 28.63 27.50
C ARG A 537 -14.08 29.99 27.71
N LEU A 538 -14.85 31.07 27.53
CA LEU A 538 -14.42 32.45 27.73
C LEU A 538 -14.65 32.85 29.16
N VAL A 539 -13.65 33.47 29.84
CA VAL A 539 -13.72 33.87 31.25
C VAL A 539 -13.14 35.27 31.40
N CYS A 540 -13.88 36.17 32.03
CA CYS A 540 -13.36 37.50 32.36
C CYS A 540 -12.33 37.41 33.49
N ILE A 541 -11.07 37.76 33.24
CA ILE A 541 -10.01 37.72 34.26
C ILE A 541 -10.01 38.94 35.17
N ARG A 542 -10.76 40.03 34.85
CA ARG A 542 -10.86 41.22 35.68
C ARG A 542 -11.91 41.08 36.81
N CYS A 543 -13.08 40.51 36.52
CA CYS A 543 -14.13 40.39 37.53
C CYS A 543 -14.44 38.92 37.95
N GLY A 544 -14.03 37.92 37.17
CA GLY A 544 -14.30 36.52 37.45
C GLY A 544 -15.77 36.10 37.42
N LYS A 545 -16.70 37.02 37.18
CA LYS A 545 -18.16 36.81 37.27
C LYS A 545 -18.83 36.42 35.98
N TRP A 546 -18.14 36.58 34.84
CA TRP A 546 -18.66 36.19 33.54
C TRP A 546 -17.86 35.07 32.93
N GLU A 547 -18.61 34.07 32.51
CA GLU A 547 -18.11 32.87 31.86
C GLU A 547 -19.12 32.41 30.83
N ARG A 548 -18.66 32.02 29.63
CA ARG A 548 -19.52 31.51 28.55
C ARG A 548 -18.76 30.55 27.63
N VAL A 549 -19.40 29.45 27.22
CA VAL A 549 -18.89 28.56 26.20
C VAL A 549 -19.49 28.91 24.86
N MET A 550 -18.64 29.16 23.86
CA MET A 550 -19.05 29.55 22.49
C MET A 550 -18.17 28.84 21.45
N GLU A 551 -18.73 28.61 20.26
CA GLU A 551 -17.93 28.22 19.09
C GLU A 551 -17.19 29.49 18.57
N THR A 552 -15.97 29.29 18.04
CA THR A 552 -15.11 30.39 17.59
C THR A 552 -15.81 31.28 16.57
N LYS A 553 -16.61 30.70 15.64
CA LYS A 553 -17.38 31.45 14.63
C LYS A 553 -18.45 32.37 15.23
N ASP A 554 -19.00 31.97 16.39
CA ASP A 554 -20.12 32.70 17.06
C ASP A 554 -19.60 33.81 18.00
N VAL A 555 -18.29 33.90 18.19
CA VAL A 555 -17.67 34.93 19.03
C VAL A 555 -17.58 36.24 18.24
N PRO A 556 -18.04 37.38 18.81
CA PRO A 556 -17.92 38.67 18.14
C PRO A 556 -16.45 39.07 17.93
N GLU A 557 -16.21 39.96 16.93
CA GLU A 557 -14.85 40.42 16.62
C GLU A 557 -14.19 41.08 17.84
N GLU A 558 -14.94 41.94 18.55
CA GLU A 558 -14.52 42.54 19.81
C GLU A 558 -15.18 41.85 20.99
N ILE A 559 -14.36 41.26 21.84
CA ILE A 559 -14.81 40.51 23.00
C ILE A 559 -14.74 41.39 24.26
N SER A 560 -15.87 41.60 24.91
CA SER A 560 -15.92 42.32 26.18
C SER A 560 -16.84 41.62 27.20
N CYS A 561 -16.50 41.78 28.47
CA CYS A 561 -17.30 41.24 29.57
C CYS A 561 -18.59 42.05 29.74
N PRO A 562 -19.78 41.45 29.67
CA PRO A 562 -21.04 42.19 29.85
C PRO A 562 -21.21 42.73 31.28
N ASN A 563 -20.54 42.14 32.29
CA ASN A 563 -20.68 42.59 33.69
C ASN A 563 -19.79 43.79 34.04
N CYS A 564 -18.56 43.86 33.54
CA CYS A 564 -17.61 44.91 33.92
C CYS A 564 -17.01 45.66 32.72
N ARG A 565 -17.46 45.37 31.51
CA ARG A 565 -17.03 45.96 30.23
C ARG A 565 -15.54 45.81 29.93
N SER A 566 -14.82 45.00 30.68
CA SER A 566 -13.39 44.72 30.44
C SER A 566 -13.20 43.88 29.19
N ARG A 567 -12.20 44.22 28.37
CA ARG A 567 -11.75 43.40 27.22
C ARG A 567 -10.78 42.29 27.63
N LEU A 568 -10.36 42.21 28.91
CA LEU A 568 -9.50 41.17 29.41
C LEU A 568 -10.29 39.89 29.65
N VAL A 569 -10.51 39.14 28.58
CA VAL A 569 -11.21 37.88 28.54
C VAL A 569 -10.23 36.79 28.11
N SER A 570 -10.04 35.79 28.98
CA SER A 570 -9.24 34.61 28.67
C SER A 570 -10.09 33.52 28.01
N ALA A 571 -9.47 32.66 27.25
CA ALA A 571 -10.08 31.49 26.65
C ALA A 571 -9.34 30.21 27.09
N THR A 572 -10.11 29.20 27.46
CA THR A 572 -9.59 27.87 27.79
C THR A 572 -10.36 26.81 27.03
N PHE A 573 -9.93 25.57 27.17
CA PHE A 573 -10.66 24.47 26.57
C PHE A 573 -12.08 24.38 27.15
N TRP A 574 -13.09 24.11 26.35
CA TRP A 574 -14.50 24.21 26.72
C TRP A 574 -14.90 23.39 27.96
N SER A 575 -14.22 22.23 28.21
CA SER A 575 -14.47 21.37 29.36
C SER A 575 -13.67 21.76 30.63
N ASP A 576 -12.71 22.71 30.53
CA ASP A 576 -11.90 23.15 31.66
C ASP A 576 -12.65 24.20 32.48
N ASP A 577 -13.19 23.80 33.63
CA ASP A 577 -13.84 24.68 34.59
C ASP A 577 -12.90 25.12 35.74
N GLU A 578 -11.70 24.57 35.80
CA GLU A 578 -10.72 24.88 36.86
C GLU A 578 -10.22 26.31 36.75
N MET A 579 -10.04 26.82 35.53
CA MET A 579 -9.58 28.16 35.29
C MET A 579 -10.48 29.25 35.89
N SER A 580 -11.79 29.08 35.78
CA SER A 580 -12.75 30.00 36.40
C SER A 580 -12.63 30.02 37.92
N ARG A 581 -12.38 28.88 38.55
CA ARG A 581 -12.17 28.75 40.00
C ARG A 581 -10.85 29.44 40.40
N ILE A 582 -9.77 29.20 39.69
CA ILE A 582 -8.45 29.84 39.93
C ILE A 582 -8.57 31.37 39.84
N ILE A 583 -9.23 31.90 38.83
CA ILE A 583 -9.42 33.36 38.65
C ILE A 583 -10.22 33.91 39.81
N ARG A 584 -11.36 33.32 40.22
CA ARG A 584 -12.19 33.76 41.34
C ARG A 584 -11.42 33.71 42.66
N ASN A 585 -10.66 32.66 42.92
CA ASN A 585 -9.84 32.52 44.13
C ASN A 585 -8.78 33.64 44.21
N ARG A 586 -8.08 33.87 43.10
CA ARG A 586 -7.06 34.97 43.01
C ARG A 586 -7.67 36.35 43.28
N LEU A 587 -8.83 36.62 42.68
CA LEU A 587 -9.52 37.91 42.89
C LEU A 587 -10.09 38.10 44.29
N ALA A 588 -10.39 37.01 45.01
CA ALA A 588 -10.79 37.03 46.40
C ALA A 588 -9.59 37.11 47.37
N GLY A 589 -8.34 37.25 46.89
CA GLY A 589 -7.16 37.34 47.74
C GLY A 589 -6.63 35.98 48.23
N GLY A 590 -7.15 34.86 47.72
CA GLY A 590 -6.71 33.52 48.06
C GLY A 590 -5.27 33.20 47.57
N LYS A 591 -4.55 32.39 48.34
CA LYS A 591 -3.24 31.88 47.94
C LYS A 591 -3.41 30.78 46.89
N LEU A 592 -2.72 30.92 45.76
CA LEU A 592 -2.65 29.91 44.70
C LEU A 592 -1.43 28.98 44.92
N THR A 593 -1.57 27.72 44.55
CA THR A 593 -0.42 26.82 44.44
C THR A 593 0.51 27.25 43.30
N PRO A 594 1.79 26.81 43.28
CA PRO A 594 2.70 27.10 42.17
C PRO A 594 2.10 26.74 40.80
N GLU A 595 1.45 25.60 40.69
CA GLU A 595 0.80 25.14 39.48
C GLU A 595 -0.39 26.03 39.06
N GLN A 596 -1.23 26.42 40.01
CA GLN A 596 -2.33 27.35 39.80
C GLN A 596 -1.87 28.75 39.40
N ASN A 597 -0.75 29.22 39.95
CA ASN A 597 -0.11 30.48 39.53
C ASN A 597 0.32 30.41 38.07
N HIS A 598 0.98 29.33 37.66
CA HIS A 598 1.40 29.14 36.26
C HIS A 598 0.18 29.10 35.30
N LYS A 599 -0.90 28.41 35.68
CA LYS A 599 -2.15 28.40 34.91
C LYS A 599 -2.77 29.81 34.82
N PHE A 600 -2.75 30.58 35.89
CA PHE A 600 -3.24 31.97 35.91
C PHE A 600 -2.42 32.90 35.03
N GLU A 601 -1.08 32.83 35.07
CA GLU A 601 -0.21 33.60 34.19
C GLU A 601 -0.44 33.27 32.72
N ARG A 602 -0.65 31.98 32.40
CA ARG A 602 -1.02 31.56 31.06
C ARG A 602 -2.37 32.12 30.62
N ALA A 603 -3.37 32.13 31.53
CA ALA A 603 -4.67 32.74 31.24
C ALA A 603 -4.56 34.28 31.01
N TRP A 604 -3.67 34.94 31.72
CA TRP A 604 -3.38 36.37 31.54
C TRP A 604 -2.74 36.64 30.16
N LYS A 605 -1.78 35.81 29.73
CA LYS A 605 -1.20 35.92 28.39
C LYS A 605 -2.28 35.77 27.30
N VAL A 606 -3.15 34.76 27.44
CA VAL A 606 -4.26 34.50 26.51
C VAL A 606 -5.19 35.70 26.48
N ALA A 607 -5.59 36.27 27.64
CA ALA A 607 -6.47 37.42 27.70
C ALA A 607 -5.86 38.67 27.07
N SER A 608 -4.54 38.85 27.17
CA SER A 608 -3.82 39.93 26.47
C SER A 608 -3.88 39.76 24.95
N LEU A 609 -3.73 38.53 24.43
CA LEU A 609 -3.87 38.28 23.01
C LEU A 609 -5.29 38.50 22.50
N VAL A 610 -6.29 38.06 23.26
CA VAL A 610 -7.71 38.27 22.94
C VAL A 610 -8.07 39.77 22.97
N ASN A 611 -7.53 40.54 23.92
CA ASN A 611 -7.74 41.97 23.99
C ASN A 611 -7.19 42.73 22.76
N ASN A 612 -6.04 42.27 22.22
CA ASN A 612 -5.35 42.94 21.11
C ASN A 612 -5.84 42.50 19.73
N PHE A 613 -6.25 41.21 19.59
CA PHE A 613 -6.55 40.60 18.29
C PHE A 613 -7.97 40.01 18.21
N GLY A 614 -8.81 40.20 19.24
CA GLY A 614 -10.21 39.78 19.24
C GLY A 614 -10.41 38.30 18.91
N ARG A 615 -11.39 38.02 18.04
CA ARG A 615 -11.72 36.67 17.56
C ARG A 615 -10.57 35.97 16.85
N THR A 616 -9.72 36.72 16.14
CA THR A 616 -8.53 36.16 15.46
C THR A 616 -7.60 35.44 16.44
N ALA A 617 -7.43 35.98 17.66
CA ALA A 617 -6.64 35.30 18.70
C ALA A 617 -7.24 33.93 19.08
N LEU A 618 -8.59 33.83 19.14
CA LEU A 618 -9.26 32.55 19.42
C LEU A 618 -9.10 31.55 18.27
N ILE A 619 -9.17 32.02 17.01
CA ILE A 619 -8.90 31.19 15.83
C ILE A 619 -7.49 30.57 15.94
N VAL A 620 -6.48 31.38 16.27
CA VAL A 620 -5.10 30.91 16.41
C VAL A 620 -4.95 29.92 17.59
N LEU A 621 -5.58 30.22 18.73
CA LEU A 621 -5.56 29.35 19.91
C LEU A 621 -6.38 28.07 19.74
N SER A 622 -7.24 27.97 18.73
CA SER A 622 -7.95 26.74 18.35
C SER A 622 -7.02 25.72 17.69
N GLY A 623 -5.83 26.14 17.24
CA GLY A 623 -4.85 25.26 16.61
C GLY A 623 -4.33 24.20 17.58
N HIS A 624 -4.22 22.95 17.10
CA HIS A 624 -3.76 21.84 17.90
C HIS A 624 -2.26 22.01 18.27
N GLY A 625 -1.97 21.99 19.58
CA GLY A 625 -0.62 22.25 20.10
C GLY A 625 -0.18 23.72 20.02
N VAL A 626 -1.09 24.65 19.68
CA VAL A 626 -0.81 26.08 19.66
C VAL A 626 -1.09 26.67 21.04
N GLY A 627 -0.02 26.89 21.80
CA GLY A 627 -0.06 27.60 23.09
C GLY A 627 0.01 29.12 22.93
N ALA A 628 -0.12 29.86 24.05
CA ALA A 628 -0.09 31.32 24.07
C ALA A 628 1.14 31.93 23.39
N ASP A 629 2.33 31.34 23.58
CA ASP A 629 3.58 31.86 23.01
C ASP A 629 3.66 31.64 21.48
N THR A 630 3.21 30.46 21.00
CA THR A 630 3.09 30.18 19.57
C THR A 630 2.03 31.08 18.91
N ALA A 631 0.88 31.28 19.58
CA ALA A 631 -0.16 32.17 19.13
C ALA A 631 0.34 33.62 19.02
N ALA A 632 1.09 34.10 20.01
CA ALA A 632 1.71 35.43 19.96
C ALA A 632 2.65 35.60 18.76
N ARG A 633 3.42 34.56 18.41
CA ARG A 633 4.32 34.58 17.24
C ARG A 633 3.57 34.65 15.93
N ILE A 634 2.49 33.87 15.80
CA ILE A 634 1.64 33.86 14.58
C ILE A 634 0.98 35.21 14.42
N LEU A 635 0.38 35.75 15.48
CA LEU A 635 -0.36 37.02 15.45
C LEU A 635 0.53 38.25 15.18
N ARG A 636 1.80 38.24 15.62
CA ARG A 636 2.76 39.30 15.28
C ARG A 636 3.04 39.42 13.79
N ASN A 637 2.99 38.30 13.08
CA ASN A 637 3.28 38.21 11.64
C ASN A 637 1.98 38.25 10.82
N TYR A 638 0.89 38.83 11.36
CA TYR A 638 -0.39 38.92 10.68
C TYR A 638 -0.27 39.74 9.39
N ILE A 639 -0.64 39.14 8.27
CA ILE A 639 -0.71 39.78 6.95
C ILE A 639 -2.19 39.88 6.52
N ASP A 640 -2.85 38.74 6.41
CA ASP A 640 -4.24 38.56 6.07
C ASP A 640 -4.81 37.28 6.71
N GLU A 641 -6.09 37.05 6.54
CA GLU A 641 -6.79 35.90 7.13
C GLU A 641 -6.26 34.57 6.60
N GLU A 642 -5.97 34.48 5.30
CA GLU A 642 -5.41 33.24 4.67
C GLU A 642 -4.03 32.92 5.24
N HIS A 643 -3.18 33.93 5.45
CA HIS A 643 -1.87 33.79 6.07
C HIS A 643 -1.96 33.26 7.50
N VAL A 644 -2.98 33.69 8.28
CA VAL A 644 -3.19 33.18 9.64
C VAL A 644 -3.51 31.69 9.63
N TYR A 645 -4.46 31.25 8.82
CA TYR A 645 -4.81 29.82 8.73
C TYR A 645 -3.63 28.97 8.25
N ARG A 646 -2.84 29.47 7.30
CA ARG A 646 -1.60 28.81 6.84
C ARG A 646 -0.58 28.69 7.98
N SER A 647 -0.37 29.76 8.73
CA SER A 647 0.59 29.77 9.86
C SER A 647 0.16 28.85 11.00
N ILE A 648 -1.16 28.75 11.28
CA ILE A 648 -1.70 27.79 12.24
C ILE A 648 -1.44 26.38 11.77
N TYR A 649 -1.72 26.08 10.51
CA TYR A 649 -1.51 24.77 9.92
C TYR A 649 -0.05 24.32 9.99
N GLU A 650 0.90 25.23 9.68
CA GLU A 650 2.33 24.94 9.83
C GLU A 650 2.73 24.71 11.29
N ALA A 651 2.17 25.45 12.24
CA ALA A 651 2.42 25.25 13.67
C ALA A 651 1.88 23.88 14.15
N GLU A 652 0.71 23.46 13.69
CA GLU A 652 0.14 22.14 13.97
C GLU A 652 1.00 21.00 13.40
N LYS A 653 1.52 21.17 12.18
CA LYS A 653 2.48 20.21 11.59
C LYS A 653 3.72 20.07 12.46
N GLN A 654 4.31 21.18 12.89
CA GLN A 654 5.49 21.18 13.76
C GLN A 654 5.19 20.47 15.08
N TYR A 655 4.05 20.74 15.69
CA TYR A 655 3.65 20.06 16.92
C TYR A 655 3.52 18.54 16.74
N VAL A 656 2.90 18.07 15.66
CA VAL A 656 2.79 16.63 15.37
C VAL A 656 4.17 15.98 15.22
N ILE A 657 5.12 16.68 14.58
CA ILE A 657 6.49 16.20 14.37
C ILE A 657 7.29 16.14 15.68
N THR A 658 7.11 17.13 16.56
CA THR A 658 7.92 17.28 17.76
C THR A 658 7.30 16.65 19.00
N ARG A 659 6.05 16.23 18.95
CA ARG A 659 5.31 15.66 20.09
C ARG A 659 6.01 14.47 20.76
N GLY A 660 6.73 13.64 19.99
CA GLY A 660 7.50 12.51 20.53
C GLY A 660 8.68 12.91 21.44
N PHE A 661 9.10 14.17 21.41
CA PHE A 661 10.19 14.70 22.23
C PHE A 661 9.69 15.38 23.53
N TRP A 662 8.38 15.58 23.69
CA TRP A 662 7.76 16.33 24.82
C TRP A 662 6.89 15.46 25.71
N SER A 663 6.83 14.15 25.48
CA SER A 663 6.13 13.20 26.36
C SER A 663 7.10 12.64 27.38
N ASP A 664 7.27 13.38 28.49
CA ASP A 664 7.63 12.86 29.81
C ASP A 664 6.37 12.81 30.67
#